data_b7fa3ef3e087fe6bc2d1568188524472
#
_entry.id   b7fa3ef3e087fe6bc2d1568188524472
#
_cell.length_a   1.000
_cell.length_b   1.000
_cell.length_c   1.000
_cell.angle_alpha   90.00
_cell.angle_beta   90.00
_cell.angle_gamma   90.00
#
_symmetry.space_group_name_H-M   'P 1'
#
loop_
_entity.id
_entity.type
_entity.pdbx_description
1 polymer ?
#
loop_
_entity_poly.entity_id
_entity_poly.type
_entity_poly.pdbx_seq_one_letter_code
_entity_poly.pdbx_strand_id
1 'polypeptide(L)'
;MSTKEYPIVENAETFEAALAKVKEAQKIFATYTQEQVDKIFLAAASAANKMRIPLAKMAVEETGMGVAEDKVIKNHFASEYIYNAYKNVQTCGVIEEDKSFGIKKIAEPIGVIAAVIPTTNPTSTAIFKTLICLKTRNGIIISPHPRAKKSTIEAAKVVLEAAVAAGAPEGIISWIDIPSLELTNMLMQEADCILATGGPGMVKAAYSSGKPALGVGAGNTPAIIDESADILLAVNSIIHSKTFDNGMICASEQSVIVEKKIYSKVKKEFKARGCYFLNDEETEKVRKTIIINGALNAKIVGQKPVTIAALAGVTVPEETKILIGEVESVDISEEFAHEKLSPVLAMYKAEDFEDALAKAEQLVADGGYGHTSSLYVDAVNDRAKIDEFAGRMKTCRILVNTPSSQGGIGDLYNFKLRPSLTLGCGSWGGNSVSENVGIKHLINIKTVAERRENMLWFRAPQKVYIKRGCMPVALQELKDVMGKKRAFIVTDSFLYKNDYTKPITDKLDEMGIVYTTFADVEPDPSLISAQKGAEAMRKFEPDVIIALGGGSAMDAGKIMWVLYEHPEADFQDMAMRFCDIRKRVYTFPKMGEKAYFIAVPTSSGTGSEVTPFAVITDQETGVKYPLADYELMPNMAIVDANNMMSGPKGLTAASGIDAVSHALEAYASMMATDFTDGLALRALEVIFKYLPACYDNGMNEPFAREKVAHGATMAGMAFANAFLGVCHSMAHKLGAFHHIPHGIANALMLEQVIRFNSVETPAKMGTFPQYDHPKTQARYAEVARFLGLGGKDDAESVENLIKAVNDLKARVGIKNSIKEYGIDEADFLARLDDMTEQAFDDQCTGANPRYPLFKEIKQMYLNAYYGNNSETV
;
A
#
# COMPACT_ATOMS: atom_id res chain seq x y z
N MET A 1 -16.78 27.32 -41.00
CA MET A 1 -17.57 26.08 -41.15
C MET A 1 -16.92 25.23 -42.23
N SER A 2 -16.77 23.92 -41.93
CA SER A 2 -16.14 22.97 -42.85
C SER A 2 -16.98 22.73 -44.08
N THR A 3 -16.35 22.61 -45.24
CA THR A 3 -16.97 22.20 -46.52
C THR A 3 -16.84 20.71 -46.79
N LYS A 4 -16.15 19.95 -45.89
CA LYS A 4 -15.98 18.50 -46.01
C LYS A 4 -17.27 17.78 -45.61
N GLU A 5 -17.78 16.95 -46.52
CA GLU A 5 -18.92 16.09 -46.26
C GLU A 5 -18.46 14.78 -45.57
N TYR A 6 -19.22 14.32 -44.59
CA TYR A 6 -19.00 13.08 -43.87
C TYR A 6 -20.17 12.13 -44.09
N PRO A 7 -19.96 10.80 -44.08
CA PRO A 7 -21.06 9.84 -44.15
C PRO A 7 -22.07 10.06 -43.00
N ILE A 8 -23.35 10.08 -43.33
CA ILE A 8 -24.43 10.29 -42.38
C ILE A 8 -24.68 9.00 -41.61
N VAL A 9 -24.67 9.04 -40.25
CA VAL A 9 -25.02 7.95 -39.36
C VAL A 9 -26.44 8.12 -38.81
N GLU A 10 -27.38 7.36 -39.37
CA GLU A 10 -28.81 7.51 -39.11
C GLU A 10 -29.56 6.20 -38.78
N ASN A 11 -28.94 5.06 -39.01
CA ASN A 11 -29.50 3.72 -38.76
C ASN A 11 -28.45 2.73 -38.37
N ALA A 12 -28.81 1.49 -38.06
CA ALA A 12 -27.90 0.44 -37.61
C ALA A 12 -26.79 0.13 -38.62
N GLU A 13 -27.09 0.06 -39.93
CA GLU A 13 -26.09 -0.28 -40.96
C GLU A 13 -25.02 0.82 -41.06
N THR A 14 -25.45 2.09 -41.12
CA THR A 14 -24.53 3.23 -41.18
C THR A 14 -23.74 3.41 -39.89
N PHE A 15 -24.30 3.03 -38.75
CA PHE A 15 -23.62 3.01 -37.46
C PHE A 15 -22.52 1.92 -37.43
N GLU A 16 -22.81 0.70 -37.86
CA GLU A 16 -21.84 -0.39 -37.92
C GLU A 16 -20.65 -0.03 -38.84
N ALA A 17 -20.92 0.59 -39.98
CA ALA A 17 -19.88 1.08 -40.89
C ALA A 17 -19.01 2.15 -40.24
N ALA A 18 -19.60 3.11 -39.53
CA ALA A 18 -18.88 4.15 -38.79
C ALA A 18 -18.05 3.55 -37.65
N LEU A 19 -18.59 2.62 -36.89
CA LEU A 19 -17.89 1.91 -35.81
C LEU A 19 -16.69 1.14 -36.34
N ALA A 20 -16.83 0.40 -37.44
CA ALA A 20 -15.72 -0.32 -38.07
C ALA A 20 -14.58 0.63 -38.48
N LYS A 21 -14.94 1.79 -39.06
CA LYS A 21 -13.98 2.82 -39.46
C LYS A 21 -13.26 3.42 -38.23
N VAL A 22 -13.97 3.70 -37.14
CA VAL A 22 -13.35 4.20 -35.91
C VAL A 22 -12.43 3.15 -35.27
N LYS A 23 -12.84 1.87 -35.25
CA LYS A 23 -12.02 0.75 -34.75
C LYS A 23 -10.72 0.60 -35.55
N GLU A 24 -10.76 0.74 -36.86
CA GLU A 24 -9.59 0.70 -37.73
C GLU A 24 -8.66 1.89 -37.48
N ALA A 25 -9.21 3.10 -37.48
CA ALA A 25 -8.47 4.33 -37.17
C ALA A 25 -7.82 4.27 -35.78
N GLN A 26 -8.53 3.74 -34.79
CA GLN A 26 -8.00 3.59 -33.42
C GLN A 26 -6.84 2.61 -33.37
N LYS A 27 -6.88 1.48 -34.08
CA LYS A 27 -5.75 0.53 -34.16
C LYS A 27 -4.48 1.20 -34.72
N ILE A 28 -4.63 2.03 -35.74
CA ILE A 28 -3.53 2.83 -36.31
C ILE A 28 -3.03 3.84 -35.27
N PHE A 29 -3.93 4.58 -34.65
CA PHE A 29 -3.60 5.61 -33.66
C PHE A 29 -2.94 5.04 -32.41
N ALA A 30 -3.27 3.83 -32.01
CA ALA A 30 -2.65 3.13 -30.88
C ALA A 30 -1.12 2.97 -31.03
N THR A 31 -0.62 2.95 -32.27
CA THR A 31 0.83 2.82 -32.56
C THR A 31 1.61 4.15 -32.52
N TYR A 32 0.92 5.27 -32.33
CA TYR A 32 1.56 6.59 -32.37
C TYR A 32 2.42 6.87 -31.16
N THR A 33 3.52 7.59 -31.40
CA THR A 33 4.43 8.08 -30.37
C THR A 33 3.82 9.25 -29.59
N GLN A 34 4.38 9.54 -28.42
CA GLN A 34 3.95 10.68 -27.59
C GLN A 34 4.05 12.01 -28.38
N GLU A 35 5.11 12.20 -29.16
CA GLU A 35 5.32 13.41 -29.95
C GLU A 35 4.24 13.61 -31.01
N GLN A 36 3.87 12.54 -31.73
CA GLN A 36 2.76 12.58 -32.69
C GLN A 36 1.45 12.92 -32.04
N VAL A 37 1.16 12.28 -30.88
CA VAL A 37 -0.06 12.55 -30.11
C VAL A 37 -0.09 13.98 -29.59
N ASP A 38 1.00 14.50 -29.08
CA ASP A 38 1.08 15.86 -28.54
C ASP A 38 0.90 16.92 -29.63
N LYS A 39 1.42 16.70 -30.83
CA LYS A 39 1.19 17.56 -32.00
C LYS A 39 -0.30 17.58 -32.37
N ILE A 40 -0.95 16.42 -32.42
CA ILE A 40 -2.38 16.29 -32.71
C ILE A 40 -3.20 16.96 -31.63
N PHE A 41 -2.89 16.74 -30.37
CA PHE A 41 -3.59 17.31 -29.21
C PHE A 41 -3.53 18.85 -29.21
N LEU A 42 -2.36 19.43 -29.48
CA LEU A 42 -2.18 20.88 -29.62
C LEU A 42 -3.02 21.45 -30.78
N ALA A 43 -2.96 20.83 -31.95
CA ALA A 43 -3.70 21.31 -33.13
C ALA A 43 -5.22 21.28 -32.88
N ALA A 44 -5.72 20.18 -32.32
CA ALA A 44 -7.12 20.00 -32.01
C ALA A 44 -7.61 21.00 -30.94
N ALA A 45 -6.88 21.19 -29.86
CA ALA A 45 -7.22 22.16 -28.81
C ALA A 45 -7.18 23.61 -29.34
N SER A 46 -6.18 23.96 -30.14
CA SER A 46 -6.05 25.29 -30.72
C SER A 46 -7.20 25.62 -31.69
N ALA A 47 -7.61 24.65 -32.50
CA ALA A 47 -8.73 24.84 -33.43
C ALA A 47 -10.06 25.00 -32.67
N ALA A 48 -10.31 24.15 -31.66
CA ALA A 48 -11.50 24.28 -30.80
C ALA A 48 -11.54 25.65 -30.09
N ASN A 49 -10.42 26.12 -29.55
CA ASN A 49 -10.33 27.43 -28.90
C ASN A 49 -10.57 28.59 -29.87
N LYS A 50 -10.07 28.52 -31.11
CA LYS A 50 -10.36 29.53 -32.16
C LYS A 50 -11.85 29.62 -32.48
N MET A 51 -12.54 28.49 -32.47
CA MET A 51 -13.97 28.39 -32.76
C MET A 51 -14.88 28.57 -31.53
N ARG A 52 -14.35 28.91 -30.36
CA ARG A 52 -15.10 28.98 -29.08
C ARG A 52 -16.32 29.95 -29.15
N ILE A 53 -16.20 31.09 -29.86
CA ILE A 53 -17.29 32.07 -29.98
C ILE A 53 -18.37 31.60 -30.96
N PRO A 54 -18.06 31.20 -32.21
CA PRO A 54 -19.05 30.67 -33.13
C PRO A 54 -19.82 29.47 -32.56
N LEU A 55 -19.12 28.52 -31.96
CA LEU A 55 -19.74 27.33 -31.35
C LEU A 55 -20.65 27.68 -30.17
N ALA A 56 -20.31 28.69 -29.35
CA ALA A 56 -21.14 29.14 -28.25
C ALA A 56 -22.44 29.76 -28.73
N LYS A 57 -22.36 30.65 -29.74
CA LYS A 57 -23.55 31.26 -30.36
C LYS A 57 -24.46 30.20 -30.97
N MET A 58 -23.89 29.25 -31.74
CA MET A 58 -24.64 28.16 -32.36
C MET A 58 -25.36 27.29 -31.32
N ALA A 59 -24.69 27.00 -30.18
CA ALA A 59 -25.32 26.21 -29.11
C ALA A 59 -26.50 26.92 -28.46
N VAL A 60 -26.42 28.23 -28.23
CA VAL A 60 -27.56 29.02 -27.69
C VAL A 60 -28.69 29.12 -28.73
N GLU A 61 -28.36 29.38 -29.98
CA GLU A 61 -29.34 29.46 -31.05
C GLU A 61 -30.11 28.14 -31.24
N GLU A 62 -29.40 27.02 -31.24
CA GLU A 62 -30.03 25.69 -31.42
C GLU A 62 -30.85 25.25 -30.22
N THR A 63 -30.34 25.45 -29.00
CA THR A 63 -30.98 24.91 -27.78
C THR A 63 -31.97 25.87 -27.14
N GLY A 64 -31.84 27.17 -27.37
CA GLY A 64 -32.56 28.22 -26.65
C GLY A 64 -32.17 28.34 -25.18
N MET A 65 -31.01 27.82 -24.78
CA MET A 65 -30.57 27.68 -23.37
C MET A 65 -29.24 28.40 -23.12
N GLY A 66 -29.15 29.05 -21.96
CA GLY A 66 -27.93 29.63 -21.43
C GLY A 66 -27.56 31.00 -21.96
N VAL A 67 -26.29 31.35 -21.81
CA VAL A 67 -25.70 32.64 -22.15
C VAL A 67 -24.51 32.42 -23.06
N ALA A 68 -24.51 33.11 -24.23
CA ALA A 68 -23.44 32.86 -25.22
C ALA A 68 -22.04 33.18 -24.69
N GLU A 69 -21.91 34.27 -23.93
CA GLU A 69 -20.65 34.68 -23.29
C GLU A 69 -20.10 33.60 -22.33
N ASP A 70 -20.97 33.02 -21.52
CA ASP A 70 -20.58 31.95 -20.57
C ASP A 70 -20.23 30.65 -21.29
N LYS A 71 -20.92 30.34 -22.38
CA LYS A 71 -20.56 29.19 -23.24
C LYS A 71 -19.22 29.42 -23.96
N VAL A 72 -18.85 30.66 -24.28
CA VAL A 72 -17.49 30.98 -24.76
C VAL A 72 -16.44 30.62 -23.69
N ILE A 73 -16.71 30.98 -22.43
CA ILE A 73 -15.82 30.63 -21.31
C ILE A 73 -15.74 29.10 -21.14
N LYS A 74 -16.88 28.38 -21.22
CA LYS A 74 -16.90 26.91 -21.17
C LYS A 74 -16.09 26.25 -22.30
N ASN A 75 -16.22 26.76 -23.54
CA ASN A 75 -15.47 26.23 -24.69
C ASN A 75 -13.96 26.54 -24.56
N HIS A 76 -13.62 27.71 -24.04
CA HIS A 76 -12.23 28.06 -23.71
C HIS A 76 -11.66 27.12 -22.65
N PHE A 77 -12.41 26.89 -21.58
CA PHE A 77 -12.04 25.93 -20.55
C PHE A 77 -11.83 24.52 -21.14
N ALA A 78 -12.79 24.03 -21.90
CA ALA A 78 -12.75 22.69 -22.51
C ALA A 78 -11.58 22.49 -23.49
N SER A 79 -11.05 23.55 -24.08
CA SER A 79 -9.93 23.50 -25.03
C SER A 79 -8.60 23.87 -24.38
N GLU A 80 -8.45 25.08 -23.85
CA GLU A 80 -7.16 25.60 -23.43
C GLU A 80 -6.76 25.13 -22.03
N TYR A 81 -7.68 25.13 -21.06
CA TYR A 81 -7.36 24.61 -19.71
C TYR A 81 -7.09 23.12 -19.76
N ILE A 82 -7.88 22.35 -20.50
CA ILE A 82 -7.64 20.91 -20.71
C ILE A 82 -6.31 20.65 -21.41
N TYR A 83 -5.98 21.42 -22.44
CA TYR A 83 -4.67 21.31 -23.08
C TYR A 83 -3.53 21.59 -22.09
N ASN A 84 -3.58 22.70 -21.36
CA ASN A 84 -2.55 23.08 -20.42
C ASN A 84 -2.38 22.07 -19.26
N ALA A 85 -3.48 21.48 -18.80
CA ALA A 85 -3.42 20.45 -17.77
C ALA A 85 -2.72 19.16 -18.24
N TYR A 86 -2.84 18.81 -19.52
CA TYR A 86 -2.40 17.51 -20.02
C TYR A 86 -1.27 17.53 -21.07
N LYS A 87 -0.85 18.69 -21.57
CA LYS A 87 0.18 18.80 -22.61
C LYS A 87 1.50 18.09 -22.25
N ASN A 88 1.90 18.13 -20.98
CA ASN A 88 3.17 17.53 -20.50
C ASN A 88 2.97 16.14 -19.88
N VAL A 89 1.75 15.59 -19.91
CA VAL A 89 1.48 14.27 -19.34
C VAL A 89 1.77 13.19 -20.36
N GLN A 90 2.59 12.23 -19.99
CA GLN A 90 2.88 11.07 -20.83
C GLN A 90 1.72 10.07 -20.80
N THR A 91 1.25 9.68 -21.98
CA THR A 91 0.12 8.77 -22.19
C THR A 91 0.42 7.64 -23.15
N CYS A 92 1.66 7.58 -23.66
CA CYS A 92 2.12 6.60 -24.63
C CYS A 92 3.39 5.91 -24.15
N GLY A 93 3.44 4.59 -24.30
CA GLY A 93 4.63 3.81 -23.94
C GLY A 93 4.88 3.79 -22.42
N VAL A 94 6.13 3.80 -22.04
CA VAL A 94 6.53 3.77 -20.61
C VAL A 94 6.24 5.12 -19.96
N ILE A 95 5.32 5.14 -19.01
CA ILE A 95 4.90 6.35 -18.28
C ILE A 95 5.55 6.48 -16.89
N GLU A 96 6.06 5.37 -16.36
CA GLU A 96 6.77 5.31 -15.08
C GLU A 96 7.77 4.16 -15.13
N GLU A 97 8.99 4.39 -14.68
CA GLU A 97 10.02 3.36 -14.60
C GLU A 97 10.80 3.53 -13.29
N ASP A 98 10.82 2.47 -12.49
CA ASP A 98 11.71 2.33 -11.34
C ASP A 98 12.76 1.24 -11.66
N LYS A 99 13.94 1.68 -12.08
CA LYS A 99 15.04 0.80 -12.43
C LYS A 99 15.61 0.04 -11.23
N SER A 100 15.50 0.60 -10.03
CA SER A 100 15.99 -0.02 -8.80
C SER A 100 15.15 -1.24 -8.44
N PHE A 101 13.84 -1.10 -8.54
CA PHE A 101 12.89 -2.19 -8.24
C PHE A 101 12.40 -2.97 -9.46
N GLY A 102 12.84 -2.60 -10.68
CA GLY A 102 12.46 -3.29 -11.91
C GLY A 102 10.98 -3.21 -12.24
N ILE A 103 10.38 -2.07 -11.98
CA ILE A 103 8.97 -1.82 -12.30
C ILE A 103 8.88 -0.85 -13.47
N LYS A 104 8.09 -1.23 -14.48
CA LYS A 104 7.68 -0.34 -15.57
C LYS A 104 6.18 -0.30 -15.67
N LYS A 105 5.61 0.89 -15.85
CA LYS A 105 4.20 1.06 -16.19
C LYS A 105 4.09 1.56 -17.62
N ILE A 106 3.34 0.85 -18.43
CA ILE A 106 3.14 1.13 -19.85
C ILE A 106 1.69 1.52 -20.06
N ALA A 107 1.47 2.70 -20.67
CA ALA A 107 0.13 3.18 -20.99
C ALA A 107 -0.32 2.66 -22.36
N GLU A 108 -1.52 2.07 -22.36
CA GLU A 108 -2.20 1.61 -23.56
C GLU A 108 -3.57 2.29 -23.72
N PRO A 109 -4.06 2.57 -24.93
CA PRO A 109 -5.42 3.05 -25.11
C PRO A 109 -6.45 2.01 -24.66
N ILE A 110 -7.65 2.48 -24.29
CA ILE A 110 -8.78 1.58 -24.00
C ILE A 110 -9.33 0.97 -25.29
N GLY A 111 -9.49 1.82 -26.31
CA GLY A 111 -10.11 1.43 -27.59
C GLY A 111 -11.05 2.52 -28.13
N VAL A 112 -12.29 2.16 -28.42
CA VAL A 112 -13.35 3.07 -28.88
C VAL A 112 -14.22 3.51 -27.72
N ILE A 113 -14.36 4.81 -27.54
CA ILE A 113 -15.15 5.42 -26.47
C ILE A 113 -16.52 5.83 -26.99
N ALA A 114 -17.59 5.40 -26.32
CA ALA A 114 -18.93 5.92 -26.50
C ALA A 114 -19.11 7.22 -25.70
N ALA A 115 -19.37 8.33 -26.37
CA ALA A 115 -19.54 9.62 -25.70
C ALA A 115 -20.99 10.11 -25.80
N VAL A 116 -21.72 10.06 -24.70
CA VAL A 116 -23.06 10.66 -24.61
C VAL A 116 -22.95 12.12 -24.20
N ILE A 117 -23.50 13.02 -24.99
CA ILE A 117 -23.38 14.48 -24.81
C ILE A 117 -24.73 15.09 -24.39
N PRO A 118 -24.75 15.90 -23.31
CA PRO A 118 -25.99 16.54 -22.84
C PRO A 118 -26.39 17.76 -23.67
N THR A 119 -27.65 18.16 -23.58
CA THR A 119 -28.14 19.39 -24.23
C THR A 119 -27.65 20.68 -23.53
N THR A 120 -27.30 20.59 -22.23
CA THR A 120 -26.89 21.77 -21.44
C THR A 120 -25.51 22.32 -21.80
N ASN A 121 -24.58 21.43 -22.17
CA ASN A 121 -23.19 21.78 -22.45
C ASN A 121 -22.69 21.09 -23.74
N PRO A 122 -23.36 21.26 -24.90
CA PRO A 122 -23.13 20.40 -26.06
C PRO A 122 -21.72 20.55 -26.65
N THR A 123 -21.27 21.78 -26.87
CA THR A 123 -20.01 22.08 -27.53
C THR A 123 -18.82 21.85 -26.61
N SER A 124 -18.85 22.36 -25.40
CA SER A 124 -17.74 22.19 -24.43
C SER A 124 -17.54 20.74 -24.02
N THR A 125 -18.60 19.96 -23.83
CA THR A 125 -18.48 18.53 -23.50
C THR A 125 -17.94 17.72 -24.68
N ALA A 126 -18.35 18.04 -25.93
CA ALA A 126 -17.80 17.38 -27.10
C ALA A 126 -16.31 17.70 -27.29
N ILE A 127 -15.90 18.97 -27.14
CA ILE A 127 -14.49 19.37 -27.18
C ILE A 127 -13.69 18.64 -26.10
N PHE A 128 -14.14 18.67 -24.87
CA PHE A 128 -13.46 18.00 -23.74
C PHE A 128 -13.26 16.51 -24.00
N LYS A 129 -14.33 15.78 -24.32
CA LYS A 129 -14.27 14.32 -24.48
C LYS A 129 -13.40 13.92 -25.68
N THR A 130 -13.48 14.65 -26.80
CA THR A 130 -12.64 14.38 -27.96
C THR A 130 -11.16 14.64 -27.66
N LEU A 131 -10.83 15.73 -26.97
CA LEU A 131 -9.45 16.05 -26.62
C LEU A 131 -8.81 15.01 -25.69
N ILE A 132 -9.51 14.57 -24.63
CA ILE A 132 -8.96 13.54 -23.73
C ILE A 132 -8.82 12.17 -24.42
N CYS A 133 -9.72 11.85 -25.38
CA CYS A 133 -9.60 10.64 -26.21
C CYS A 133 -8.40 10.73 -27.16
N LEU A 134 -8.18 11.84 -27.83
CA LEU A 134 -7.01 12.05 -28.70
C LEU A 134 -5.71 11.96 -27.89
N LYS A 135 -5.62 12.60 -26.72
CA LYS A 135 -4.41 12.54 -25.87
C LYS A 135 -4.08 11.12 -25.41
N THR A 136 -5.08 10.24 -25.34
CA THR A 136 -4.91 8.85 -24.88
C THR A 136 -4.98 7.80 -26.00
N ARG A 137 -4.93 8.24 -27.26
CA ARG A 137 -4.96 7.39 -28.48
C ARG A 137 -6.24 6.54 -28.61
N ASN A 138 -7.36 7.00 -28.03
CA ASN A 138 -8.66 6.36 -28.17
C ASN A 138 -9.42 6.89 -29.37
N GLY A 139 -10.20 6.03 -30.02
CA GLY A 139 -11.26 6.44 -30.92
C GLY A 139 -12.49 6.87 -30.14
N ILE A 140 -13.33 7.71 -30.74
CA ILE A 140 -14.55 8.18 -30.08
C ILE A 140 -15.71 8.29 -31.06
N ILE A 141 -16.88 7.82 -30.61
CA ILE A 141 -18.17 8.02 -31.30
C ILE A 141 -19.08 8.80 -30.36
N ILE A 142 -19.59 9.92 -30.86
CA ILE A 142 -20.46 10.85 -30.13
C ILE A 142 -21.91 10.53 -30.40
N SER A 143 -22.71 10.36 -29.34
CA SER A 143 -24.18 10.41 -29.37
C SER A 143 -24.64 11.76 -28.85
N PRO A 144 -25.00 12.71 -29.72
CA PRO A 144 -25.47 14.03 -29.31
C PRO A 144 -26.92 13.96 -28.83
N HIS A 145 -27.30 14.88 -27.94
CA HIS A 145 -28.69 15.03 -27.59
C HIS A 145 -29.48 15.55 -28.79
N PRO A 146 -30.70 15.04 -29.11
CA PRO A 146 -31.49 15.47 -30.30
C PRO A 146 -31.67 16.97 -30.46
N ARG A 147 -31.83 17.71 -29.35
CA ARG A 147 -32.03 19.17 -29.34
C ARG A 147 -30.73 19.98 -29.40
N ALA A 148 -29.57 19.36 -29.48
CA ALA A 148 -28.26 20.02 -29.53
C ALA A 148 -27.32 19.31 -30.53
N LYS A 149 -27.86 18.57 -31.48
CA LYS A 149 -27.07 17.75 -32.40
C LYS A 149 -26.21 18.57 -33.34
N LYS A 150 -26.68 19.70 -33.87
CA LYS A 150 -25.93 20.52 -34.82
C LYS A 150 -24.68 21.13 -34.19
N SER A 151 -24.80 21.75 -33.03
CA SER A 151 -23.70 22.39 -32.33
C SER A 151 -22.70 21.35 -31.78
N THR A 152 -23.17 20.21 -31.33
CA THR A 152 -22.32 19.09 -30.88
C THR A 152 -21.50 18.53 -32.04
N ILE A 153 -22.11 18.24 -33.17
CA ILE A 153 -21.46 17.71 -34.38
C ILE A 153 -20.46 18.71 -34.94
N GLU A 154 -20.78 19.99 -34.99
CA GLU A 154 -19.86 21.01 -35.48
C GLU A 154 -18.62 21.12 -34.58
N ALA A 155 -18.80 21.06 -33.25
CA ALA A 155 -17.67 21.02 -32.34
C ALA A 155 -16.74 19.79 -32.57
N ALA A 156 -17.34 18.62 -32.81
CA ALA A 156 -16.61 17.42 -33.15
C ALA A 156 -15.87 17.50 -34.47
N LYS A 157 -16.51 18.10 -35.51
CA LYS A 157 -15.89 18.34 -36.83
C LYS A 157 -14.65 19.21 -36.74
N VAL A 158 -14.73 20.32 -36.00
CA VAL A 158 -13.60 21.25 -35.80
C VAL A 158 -12.42 20.51 -35.17
N VAL A 159 -12.66 19.67 -34.20
CA VAL A 159 -11.60 18.89 -33.54
C VAL A 159 -11.02 17.82 -34.49
N LEU A 160 -11.92 17.07 -35.19
CA LEU A 160 -11.48 16.02 -36.13
C LEU A 160 -10.62 16.59 -37.28
N GLU A 161 -11.07 17.64 -37.89
CA GLU A 161 -10.34 18.24 -39.04
C GLU A 161 -8.96 18.74 -38.67
N ALA A 162 -8.84 19.40 -37.52
CA ALA A 162 -7.55 19.84 -37.00
C ALA A 162 -6.65 18.66 -36.61
N ALA A 163 -7.22 17.61 -36.00
CA ALA A 163 -6.49 16.41 -35.63
C ALA A 163 -5.96 15.68 -36.87
N VAL A 164 -6.77 15.49 -37.92
CA VAL A 164 -6.38 14.84 -39.18
C VAL A 164 -5.33 15.68 -39.92
N ALA A 165 -5.51 17.01 -39.98
CA ALA A 165 -4.51 17.89 -40.56
C ALA A 165 -3.16 17.84 -39.83
N ALA A 166 -3.15 17.52 -38.55
CA ALA A 166 -1.93 17.30 -37.74
C ALA A 166 -1.36 15.89 -37.83
N GLY A 167 -2.05 14.96 -38.52
CA GLY A 167 -1.61 13.61 -38.79
C GLY A 167 -2.41 12.49 -38.08
N ALA A 168 -3.54 12.78 -37.42
CA ALA A 168 -4.41 11.74 -36.86
C ALA A 168 -5.03 10.89 -37.98
N PRO A 169 -5.34 9.61 -37.74
CA PRO A 169 -6.04 8.78 -38.74
C PRO A 169 -7.44 9.34 -39.03
N GLU A 170 -7.81 9.33 -40.33
CA GLU A 170 -9.16 9.66 -40.72
C GLU A 170 -10.19 8.71 -40.07
N GLY A 171 -11.26 9.28 -39.53
CA GLY A 171 -12.31 8.51 -38.85
C GLY A 171 -12.08 8.23 -37.37
N ILE A 172 -11.02 8.78 -36.74
CA ILE A 172 -10.75 8.60 -35.30
C ILE A 172 -11.85 9.20 -34.40
N ILE A 173 -12.58 10.19 -34.89
CA ILE A 173 -13.76 10.79 -34.27
C ILE A 173 -14.95 10.59 -35.21
N SER A 174 -16.09 10.12 -34.70
CA SER A 174 -17.34 9.98 -35.43
C SER A 174 -18.52 10.39 -34.54
N TRP A 175 -19.70 10.50 -35.13
CA TRP A 175 -20.91 10.91 -34.42
C TRP A 175 -22.17 10.32 -35.07
N ILE A 176 -23.27 10.29 -34.32
CA ILE A 176 -24.60 9.90 -34.80
C ILE A 176 -25.31 11.18 -35.27
N ASP A 177 -25.69 11.27 -36.56
CA ASP A 177 -26.36 12.45 -37.15
C ASP A 177 -27.85 12.51 -36.80
N ILE A 178 -28.50 11.33 -36.69
CA ILE A 178 -29.88 11.20 -36.25
C ILE A 178 -29.94 10.38 -34.97
N PRO A 179 -29.74 11.04 -33.80
CA PRO A 179 -29.67 10.34 -32.53
C PRO A 179 -31.04 9.74 -32.15
N SER A 180 -30.99 8.44 -31.80
CA SER A 180 -32.11 7.67 -31.24
C SER A 180 -31.68 6.92 -30.00
N LEU A 181 -32.62 6.47 -29.19
CA LEU A 181 -32.30 5.58 -28.04
C LEU A 181 -31.69 4.26 -28.51
N GLU A 182 -32.20 3.72 -29.64
CA GLU A 182 -31.66 2.48 -30.23
C GLU A 182 -30.22 2.62 -30.61
N LEU A 183 -29.82 3.62 -31.40
CA LEU A 183 -28.43 3.83 -31.81
C LEU A 183 -27.52 4.18 -30.63
N THR A 184 -28.03 4.93 -29.65
CA THR A 184 -27.25 5.19 -28.42
C THR A 184 -27.00 3.94 -27.60
N ASN A 185 -27.99 3.05 -27.49
CA ASN A 185 -27.83 1.75 -26.81
C ASN A 185 -26.88 0.85 -27.59
N MET A 186 -26.99 0.77 -28.92
CA MET A 186 -26.02 0.04 -29.75
C MET A 186 -24.60 0.56 -29.54
N LEU A 187 -24.42 1.87 -29.55
CA LEU A 187 -23.11 2.48 -29.28
C LEU A 187 -22.56 2.10 -27.90
N MET A 188 -23.40 2.12 -26.86
CA MET A 188 -22.98 1.73 -25.51
C MET A 188 -22.65 0.23 -25.40
N GLN A 189 -23.29 -0.63 -26.19
CA GLN A 189 -23.02 -2.06 -26.21
C GLN A 189 -21.76 -2.43 -27.01
N GLU A 190 -21.43 -1.67 -28.04
CA GLU A 190 -20.35 -1.99 -28.98
C GLU A 190 -19.02 -1.31 -28.65
N ALA A 191 -19.04 -0.22 -27.89
CA ALA A 191 -17.83 0.50 -27.48
C ALA A 191 -17.04 -0.27 -26.40
N ASP A 192 -15.75 0.10 -26.23
CA ASP A 192 -14.90 -0.48 -25.22
C ASP A 192 -15.06 0.19 -23.83
N CYS A 193 -15.46 1.46 -23.81
CA CYS A 193 -15.78 2.20 -22.59
C CYS A 193 -16.80 3.33 -22.90
N ILE A 194 -17.57 3.72 -21.91
CA ILE A 194 -18.61 4.72 -22.03
C ILE A 194 -18.29 5.96 -21.20
N LEU A 195 -18.33 7.14 -21.81
CA LEU A 195 -18.32 8.45 -21.16
C LEU A 195 -19.72 9.06 -21.23
N ALA A 196 -20.56 8.82 -20.22
CA ALA A 196 -21.94 9.29 -20.22
C ALA A 196 -22.08 10.57 -19.37
N THR A 197 -22.57 11.65 -20.01
CA THR A 197 -23.03 12.85 -19.32
C THR A 197 -24.48 13.09 -19.71
N GLY A 198 -25.40 12.98 -18.77
CA GLY A 198 -26.82 13.07 -19.05
C GLY A 198 -27.66 12.90 -17.77
N GLY A 199 -28.99 12.87 -17.96
CA GLY A 199 -29.93 12.63 -16.87
C GLY A 199 -29.78 11.23 -16.25
N PRO A 200 -30.35 10.99 -15.03
CA PRO A 200 -30.21 9.74 -14.30
C PRO A 200 -30.54 8.48 -15.09
N GLY A 201 -31.56 8.52 -15.94
CA GLY A 201 -31.93 7.40 -16.79
C GLY A 201 -30.86 6.98 -17.80
N MET A 202 -30.17 7.95 -18.40
CA MET A 202 -29.09 7.72 -19.36
C MET A 202 -27.83 7.16 -18.64
N VAL A 203 -27.53 7.70 -17.47
CA VAL A 203 -26.40 7.19 -16.64
C VAL A 203 -26.67 5.76 -16.20
N LYS A 204 -27.90 5.46 -15.77
CA LYS A 204 -28.31 4.09 -15.43
C LYS A 204 -28.20 3.15 -16.64
N ALA A 205 -28.60 3.56 -17.83
CA ALA A 205 -28.46 2.78 -19.05
C ALA A 205 -26.99 2.49 -19.37
N ALA A 206 -26.09 3.49 -19.21
CA ALA A 206 -24.64 3.31 -19.40
C ALA A 206 -24.08 2.25 -18.47
N TYR A 207 -24.37 2.32 -17.18
CA TYR A 207 -23.89 1.31 -16.19
C TYR A 207 -24.56 -0.07 -16.37
N SER A 208 -25.74 -0.13 -16.95
CA SER A 208 -26.47 -1.38 -17.21
C SER A 208 -26.08 -2.05 -18.55
N SER A 209 -25.23 -1.42 -19.34
CA SER A 209 -24.83 -1.93 -20.68
C SER A 209 -23.91 -3.14 -20.64
N GLY A 210 -23.29 -3.44 -19.47
CA GLY A 210 -22.28 -4.50 -19.32
C GLY A 210 -20.88 -4.06 -19.76
N LYS A 211 -20.69 -2.79 -20.15
CA LYS A 211 -19.38 -2.21 -20.50
C LYS A 211 -18.84 -1.32 -19.37
N PRO A 212 -17.52 -1.14 -19.28
CA PRO A 212 -16.95 -0.11 -18.42
C PRO A 212 -17.55 1.25 -18.72
N ALA A 213 -18.07 1.92 -17.70
CA ALA A 213 -18.73 3.21 -17.86
C ALA A 213 -18.24 4.23 -16.84
N LEU A 214 -18.07 5.46 -17.31
CA LEU A 214 -17.76 6.65 -16.54
C LEU A 214 -18.95 7.59 -16.71
N GLY A 215 -20.00 7.36 -15.94
CA GLY A 215 -21.23 8.12 -15.94
C GLY A 215 -21.25 9.16 -14.81
N VAL A 216 -21.90 10.29 -15.05
CA VAL A 216 -22.06 11.37 -14.08
C VAL A 216 -23.52 11.55 -13.76
N GLY A 217 -23.86 11.50 -12.47
CA GLY A 217 -25.21 11.71 -11.96
C GLY A 217 -25.63 13.18 -11.89
N ALA A 218 -26.89 13.42 -11.48
CA ALA A 218 -27.39 14.74 -11.17
C ALA A 218 -26.71 15.34 -9.95
N GLY A 219 -26.58 16.66 -9.89
CA GLY A 219 -26.03 17.38 -8.76
C GLY A 219 -27.09 18.16 -8.01
N ASN A 220 -27.16 18.04 -6.71
CA ASN A 220 -28.02 18.87 -5.85
C ASN A 220 -27.17 19.57 -4.79
N THR A 221 -26.34 20.51 -5.24
CA THR A 221 -25.30 21.14 -4.42
C THR A 221 -25.88 22.06 -3.33
N PRO A 222 -25.76 21.74 -2.03
CA PRO A 222 -26.02 22.68 -0.95
C PRO A 222 -24.81 23.60 -0.72
N ALA A 223 -25.06 24.85 -0.36
CA ALA A 223 -24.06 25.80 0.11
C ALA A 223 -24.42 26.31 1.52
N ILE A 224 -23.58 26.04 2.50
CA ILE A 224 -23.73 26.58 3.85
C ILE A 224 -23.02 27.93 3.94
N ILE A 225 -23.67 28.94 4.51
CA ILE A 225 -23.05 30.19 4.92
C ILE A 225 -23.02 30.22 6.44
N ASP A 226 -21.87 29.93 7.01
CA ASP A 226 -21.59 29.92 8.45
C ASP A 226 -21.55 31.36 9.01
N GLU A 227 -21.85 31.51 10.31
CA GLU A 227 -21.87 32.83 10.98
C GLU A 227 -20.51 33.57 10.88
N SER A 228 -19.40 32.85 10.75
CA SER A 228 -18.05 33.41 10.59
C SER A 228 -17.68 33.78 9.16
N ALA A 229 -18.53 33.47 8.17
CA ALA A 229 -18.22 33.69 6.78
C ALA A 229 -18.11 35.18 6.42
N ASP A 230 -17.23 35.49 5.45
CA ASP A 230 -17.31 36.75 4.72
C ASP A 230 -18.57 36.74 3.84
N ILE A 231 -19.59 37.48 4.30
CA ILE A 231 -20.90 37.53 3.64
C ILE A 231 -20.82 38.07 2.20
N LEU A 232 -19.94 39.06 1.96
CA LEU A 232 -19.78 39.66 0.64
C LEU A 232 -19.17 38.62 -0.33
N LEU A 233 -18.12 37.94 0.10
CA LEU A 233 -17.50 36.86 -0.66
C LEU A 233 -18.51 35.74 -0.95
N ALA A 234 -19.21 35.24 0.09
CA ALA A 234 -20.17 34.14 -0.03
C ALA A 234 -21.29 34.45 -1.01
N VAL A 235 -22.00 35.56 -0.82
CA VAL A 235 -23.11 35.96 -1.67
C VAL A 235 -22.65 36.23 -3.10
N ASN A 236 -21.53 36.92 -3.30
CA ASN A 236 -21.00 37.18 -4.63
C ASN A 236 -20.60 35.86 -5.34
N SER A 237 -19.96 34.97 -4.65
CA SER A 237 -19.58 33.66 -5.20
C SER A 237 -20.79 32.83 -5.62
N ILE A 238 -21.84 32.78 -4.79
CA ILE A 238 -23.08 32.05 -5.10
C ILE A 238 -23.78 32.67 -6.28
N ILE A 239 -23.91 34.00 -6.35
CA ILE A 239 -24.52 34.67 -7.51
C ILE A 239 -23.71 34.38 -8.76
N HIS A 240 -22.39 34.53 -8.74
CA HIS A 240 -21.51 34.25 -9.86
C HIS A 240 -21.68 32.82 -10.37
N SER A 241 -21.70 31.87 -9.45
CA SER A 241 -21.88 30.46 -9.75
C SER A 241 -23.27 30.14 -10.32
N LYS A 242 -24.33 30.65 -9.68
CA LYS A 242 -25.72 30.33 -10.04
C LYS A 242 -26.20 31.01 -11.30
N THR A 243 -25.63 32.17 -11.65
CA THR A 243 -25.96 32.88 -12.89
C THR A 243 -25.12 32.42 -14.08
N PHE A 244 -23.99 31.74 -13.84
CA PHE A 244 -23.12 31.25 -14.90
C PHE A 244 -23.86 30.28 -15.82
N ASP A 245 -24.00 30.67 -17.07
CA ASP A 245 -24.76 29.95 -18.10
C ASP A 245 -26.19 29.59 -17.64
N ASN A 246 -26.82 30.53 -16.93
CA ASN A 246 -28.15 30.35 -16.30
C ASN A 246 -28.25 29.10 -15.41
N GLY A 247 -27.20 28.78 -14.63
CA GLY A 247 -27.20 27.71 -13.64
C GLY A 247 -27.14 26.29 -14.22
N MET A 248 -26.68 26.12 -15.44
CA MET A 248 -26.66 24.83 -16.14
C MET A 248 -25.44 23.95 -15.82
N ILE A 249 -24.49 24.37 -14.99
CA ILE A 249 -23.46 23.47 -14.49
C ILE A 249 -24.03 22.63 -13.34
N CYS A 250 -23.90 21.31 -13.42
CA CYS A 250 -24.43 20.37 -12.42
C CYS A 250 -23.86 20.58 -11.00
N ALA A 251 -22.71 21.24 -10.89
CA ALA A 251 -22.12 21.62 -9.61
C ALA A 251 -22.62 22.96 -9.07
N SER A 252 -23.52 23.69 -9.79
CA SER A 252 -24.04 24.98 -9.30
C SER A 252 -24.90 24.78 -8.04
N GLU A 253 -24.87 25.74 -7.16
CA GLU A 253 -25.66 25.75 -5.94
C GLU A 253 -27.16 25.61 -6.25
N GLN A 254 -27.82 24.66 -5.62
CA GLN A 254 -29.27 24.47 -5.71
C GLN A 254 -30.01 25.01 -4.48
N SER A 255 -29.29 25.03 -3.36
CA SER A 255 -29.77 25.44 -2.04
C SER A 255 -28.71 26.24 -1.31
N VAL A 256 -29.15 27.29 -0.58
CA VAL A 256 -28.29 28.04 0.35
C VAL A 256 -28.87 27.90 1.74
N ILE A 257 -28.07 27.47 2.68
CA ILE A 257 -28.42 27.27 4.07
C ILE A 257 -27.65 28.29 4.89
N VAL A 258 -28.37 29.17 5.58
CA VAL A 258 -27.80 30.35 6.26
C VAL A 258 -28.10 30.27 7.75
N GLU A 259 -27.10 30.42 8.58
CA GLU A 259 -27.31 30.48 10.01
C GLU A 259 -28.12 31.71 10.43
N LYS A 260 -28.99 31.53 11.38
CA LYS A 260 -29.99 32.52 11.87
C LYS A 260 -29.38 33.87 12.25
N LYS A 261 -28.20 33.86 12.87
CA LYS A 261 -27.51 35.08 13.30
C LYS A 261 -27.18 36.03 12.18
N ILE A 262 -26.87 35.54 11.00
CA ILE A 262 -26.44 36.31 9.84
C ILE A 262 -27.53 36.35 8.73
N TYR A 263 -28.60 35.62 8.86
CA TYR A 263 -29.61 35.41 7.83
C TYR A 263 -30.13 36.73 7.21
N SER A 264 -30.50 37.72 8.05
CA SER A 264 -31.00 39.01 7.58
C SER A 264 -29.97 39.83 6.81
N LYS A 265 -28.70 39.70 7.19
CA LYS A 265 -27.58 40.37 6.50
C LYS A 265 -27.32 39.73 5.13
N VAL A 266 -27.30 38.40 5.05
CA VAL A 266 -27.16 37.63 3.80
C VAL A 266 -28.31 37.92 2.85
N LYS A 267 -29.56 37.91 3.34
CA LYS A 267 -30.77 38.27 2.55
C LYS A 267 -30.68 39.70 1.99
N LYS A 268 -30.23 40.66 2.83
CA LYS A 268 -30.05 42.06 2.38
C LYS A 268 -29.00 42.16 1.28
N GLU A 269 -27.91 41.42 1.37
CA GLU A 269 -26.83 41.42 0.39
C GLU A 269 -27.28 40.78 -0.95
N PHE A 270 -28.01 39.65 -0.92
CA PHE A 270 -28.63 39.10 -2.14
C PHE A 270 -29.56 40.09 -2.84
N LYS A 271 -30.42 40.77 -2.08
CA LYS A 271 -31.31 41.79 -2.60
C LYS A 271 -30.57 42.96 -3.26
N ALA A 272 -29.53 43.46 -2.57
CA ALA A 272 -28.70 44.58 -3.06
C ALA A 272 -28.01 44.25 -4.40
N ARG A 273 -27.77 42.95 -4.67
CA ARG A 273 -27.15 42.46 -5.91
C ARG A 273 -28.13 42.00 -6.99
N GLY A 274 -29.41 42.31 -6.84
CA GLY A 274 -30.43 42.07 -7.86
C GLY A 274 -31.07 40.67 -7.80
N CYS A 275 -30.99 39.98 -6.68
CA CYS A 275 -31.77 38.75 -6.48
C CYS A 275 -33.17 39.09 -5.99
N TYR A 276 -34.17 38.43 -6.53
CA TYR A 276 -35.57 38.62 -6.21
C TYR A 276 -36.04 37.55 -5.22
N PHE A 277 -36.53 37.97 -4.07
CA PHE A 277 -37.13 37.09 -3.06
C PHE A 277 -38.63 36.98 -3.31
N LEU A 278 -39.06 35.78 -3.63
CA LEU A 278 -40.48 35.47 -3.87
C LEU A 278 -41.25 35.61 -2.54
N ASN A 279 -42.45 36.19 -2.61
CA ASN A 279 -43.39 36.12 -1.49
C ASN A 279 -44.11 34.75 -1.48
N ASP A 280 -44.93 34.46 -0.46
CA ASP A 280 -45.56 33.16 -0.28
C ASP A 280 -46.39 32.70 -1.48
N GLU A 281 -47.18 33.62 -2.08
CA GLU A 281 -47.99 33.32 -3.26
C GLU A 281 -47.12 33.06 -4.50
N GLU A 282 -46.07 33.85 -4.70
CA GLU A 282 -45.11 33.70 -5.79
C GLU A 282 -44.30 32.43 -5.64
N THR A 283 -43.90 32.11 -4.43
CA THR A 283 -43.17 30.85 -4.09
C THR A 283 -44.01 29.65 -4.50
N GLU A 284 -45.30 29.64 -4.17
CA GLU A 284 -46.21 28.55 -4.55
C GLU A 284 -46.38 28.42 -6.06
N LYS A 285 -46.43 29.53 -6.79
CA LYS A 285 -46.52 29.53 -8.25
C LYS A 285 -45.24 29.00 -8.90
N VAL A 286 -44.06 29.41 -8.39
CA VAL A 286 -42.77 28.96 -8.89
C VAL A 286 -42.53 27.47 -8.50
N ARG A 287 -42.94 27.03 -7.31
CA ARG A 287 -42.92 25.64 -6.87
C ARG A 287 -43.57 24.72 -7.90
N LYS A 288 -44.79 25.01 -8.29
CA LYS A 288 -45.56 24.26 -9.30
C LYS A 288 -44.94 24.29 -10.70
N THR A 289 -43.97 25.20 -10.94
CA THR A 289 -43.29 25.34 -12.23
C THR A 289 -42.00 24.59 -12.30
N ILE A 290 -41.34 24.31 -11.13
CA ILE A 290 -40.05 23.62 -11.05
C ILE A 290 -40.16 22.13 -11.44
N ILE A 291 -41.11 21.44 -10.82
CA ILE A 291 -41.33 19.98 -11.05
C ILE A 291 -42.73 19.81 -11.71
N ILE A 292 -42.78 19.09 -12.82
CA ILE A 292 -44.00 18.70 -13.51
C ILE A 292 -44.04 17.20 -13.67
N ASN A 293 -45.10 16.56 -13.21
CA ASN A 293 -45.26 15.08 -13.25
C ASN A 293 -44.07 14.33 -12.65
N GLY A 294 -43.53 14.82 -11.55
CA GLY A 294 -42.43 14.19 -10.84
C GLY A 294 -41.04 14.33 -11.49
N ALA A 295 -40.91 15.17 -12.51
CA ALA A 295 -39.65 15.43 -13.21
C ALA A 295 -39.36 16.93 -13.34
N LEU A 296 -38.07 17.28 -13.42
CA LEU A 296 -37.64 18.66 -13.68
C LEU A 296 -38.29 19.21 -14.96
N ASN A 297 -38.92 20.38 -14.88
CA ASN A 297 -39.50 21.01 -16.01
C ASN A 297 -38.42 21.46 -17.04
N ALA A 298 -38.37 20.78 -18.17
CA ALA A 298 -37.39 21.10 -19.21
C ALA A 298 -37.50 22.52 -19.79
N LYS A 299 -38.61 23.22 -19.54
CA LYS A 299 -38.83 24.60 -20.03
C LYS A 299 -38.13 25.66 -19.18
N ILE A 300 -37.70 25.34 -17.96
CA ILE A 300 -36.95 26.28 -17.10
C ILE A 300 -35.45 26.11 -17.22
N VAL A 301 -34.98 24.97 -17.72
CA VAL A 301 -33.55 24.66 -17.79
C VAL A 301 -32.82 25.68 -18.64
N GLY A 302 -31.83 26.35 -18.06
CA GLY A 302 -31.01 27.34 -18.73
C GLY A 302 -31.72 28.62 -19.14
N GLN A 303 -32.93 28.87 -18.63
CA GLN A 303 -33.71 30.09 -18.95
C GLN A 303 -33.36 31.24 -18.00
N LYS A 304 -33.63 32.47 -18.46
CA LYS A 304 -33.45 33.66 -17.63
C LYS A 304 -34.51 33.70 -16.50
N PRO A 305 -34.21 34.35 -15.34
CA PRO A 305 -35.16 34.47 -14.23
C PRO A 305 -36.50 35.03 -14.61
N VAL A 306 -36.53 36.08 -15.47
CA VAL A 306 -37.76 36.72 -15.96
C VAL A 306 -38.61 35.75 -16.78
N THR A 307 -38.02 34.91 -17.60
CA THR A 307 -38.70 33.87 -18.37
C THR A 307 -39.34 32.83 -17.47
N ILE A 308 -38.60 32.38 -16.43
CA ILE A 308 -39.12 31.42 -15.46
C ILE A 308 -40.26 32.01 -14.64
N ALA A 309 -40.11 33.26 -14.18
CA ALA A 309 -41.14 33.98 -13.47
C ALA A 309 -42.42 34.12 -14.32
N ALA A 310 -42.29 34.51 -15.59
CA ALA A 310 -43.41 34.61 -16.51
C ALA A 310 -44.10 33.26 -16.74
N LEU A 311 -43.37 32.16 -16.86
CA LEU A 311 -43.93 30.79 -16.94
C LEU A 311 -44.72 30.40 -15.68
N ALA A 312 -44.32 30.92 -14.52
CA ALA A 312 -45.02 30.74 -13.25
C ALA A 312 -46.17 31.74 -13.03
N GLY A 313 -46.38 32.71 -13.92
CA GLY A 313 -47.35 33.78 -13.73
C GLY A 313 -46.95 34.78 -12.64
N VAL A 314 -45.64 35.03 -12.52
CA VAL A 314 -45.05 36.01 -11.60
C VAL A 314 -44.33 37.09 -12.39
N THR A 315 -44.48 38.36 -11.95
CA THR A 315 -43.78 39.49 -12.58
C THR A 315 -42.60 39.94 -11.71
N VAL A 316 -41.40 40.00 -12.31
CA VAL A 316 -40.20 40.44 -11.65
C VAL A 316 -39.46 41.48 -12.48
N PRO A 317 -38.57 42.32 -11.89
CA PRO A 317 -37.74 43.26 -12.64
C PRO A 317 -36.91 42.56 -13.71
N GLU A 318 -36.68 43.20 -14.85
CA GLU A 318 -35.97 42.66 -16.03
C GLU A 318 -34.50 42.29 -15.67
N GLU A 319 -33.88 43.05 -14.76
CA GLU A 319 -32.51 42.85 -14.32
C GLU A 319 -32.34 41.76 -13.24
N THR A 320 -33.42 41.07 -12.86
CA THR A 320 -33.40 40.02 -11.85
C THR A 320 -32.35 38.95 -12.17
N LYS A 321 -31.47 38.69 -11.23
CA LYS A 321 -30.36 37.71 -11.37
C LYS A 321 -30.75 36.28 -10.98
N ILE A 322 -31.46 36.14 -9.87
CA ILE A 322 -31.87 34.84 -9.31
C ILE A 322 -33.23 34.98 -8.67
N LEU A 323 -34.11 34.01 -8.85
CA LEU A 323 -35.36 33.87 -8.08
C LEU A 323 -35.04 33.05 -6.82
N ILE A 324 -35.28 33.62 -5.64
CA ILE A 324 -35.02 32.97 -4.37
C ILE A 324 -36.34 32.67 -3.65
N GLY A 325 -36.60 31.39 -3.40
CA GLY A 325 -37.69 30.93 -2.53
C GLY A 325 -37.17 30.68 -1.13
N GLU A 326 -37.75 31.32 -0.13
CA GLU A 326 -37.52 31.02 1.26
C GLU A 326 -38.39 29.82 1.64
N VAL A 327 -37.79 28.67 1.91
CA VAL A 327 -38.50 27.42 2.19
C VAL A 327 -37.94 26.76 3.46
N GLU A 328 -38.75 25.94 4.13
CA GLU A 328 -38.39 25.32 5.40
C GLU A 328 -38.00 23.86 5.23
N SER A 329 -38.75 23.10 4.42
CA SER A 329 -38.53 21.69 4.21
C SER A 329 -37.38 21.41 3.26
N VAL A 330 -36.45 20.56 3.68
CA VAL A 330 -35.36 20.01 2.88
C VAL A 330 -35.68 18.62 2.31
N ASP A 331 -36.86 18.09 2.61
CA ASP A 331 -37.36 16.81 2.08
C ASP A 331 -37.61 16.90 0.56
N ILE A 332 -37.40 15.80 -0.15
CA ILE A 332 -37.55 15.73 -1.61
C ILE A 332 -39.01 16.00 -2.10
N SER A 333 -39.97 15.98 -1.21
CA SER A 333 -41.34 16.41 -1.53
C SER A 333 -41.49 17.92 -1.72
N GLU A 334 -40.49 18.73 -1.30
CA GLU A 334 -40.40 20.15 -1.58
C GLU A 334 -39.71 20.37 -2.93
N GLU A 335 -40.36 20.95 -3.90
CA GLU A 335 -39.84 21.14 -5.25
C GLU A 335 -38.58 22.03 -5.29
N PHE A 336 -38.48 23.00 -4.39
CA PHE A 336 -37.27 23.81 -4.24
C PHE A 336 -36.07 23.00 -3.72
N ALA A 337 -36.28 21.85 -3.12
CA ALA A 337 -35.18 20.98 -2.68
C ALA A 337 -34.49 20.20 -3.81
N HIS A 338 -35.07 20.15 -5.00
CA HIS A 338 -34.56 19.45 -6.18
C HIS A 338 -33.45 20.22 -6.92
N GLU A 339 -32.72 19.51 -7.81
CA GLU A 339 -31.90 20.13 -8.85
C GLU A 339 -32.78 20.92 -9.84
N LYS A 340 -32.42 22.16 -10.15
CA LYS A 340 -33.21 23.05 -10.95
C LYS A 340 -32.57 23.44 -12.28
N LEU A 341 -31.24 23.32 -12.43
CA LEU A 341 -30.45 23.69 -13.63
C LEU A 341 -30.86 25.04 -14.22
N SER A 342 -31.16 26.01 -13.37
CA SER A 342 -31.70 27.31 -13.70
C SER A 342 -31.37 28.32 -12.58
N PRO A 343 -31.52 29.65 -12.81
CA PRO A 343 -31.27 30.66 -11.77
C PRO A 343 -32.44 30.76 -10.76
N VAL A 344 -32.86 29.62 -10.23
CA VAL A 344 -33.82 29.47 -9.12
C VAL A 344 -33.06 28.84 -7.96
N LEU A 345 -33.17 29.40 -6.75
CA LEU A 345 -32.43 29.03 -5.57
C LEU A 345 -33.36 28.86 -4.37
N ALA A 346 -33.20 27.77 -3.62
CA ALA A 346 -33.81 27.61 -2.31
C ALA A 346 -32.95 28.33 -1.27
N MET A 347 -33.57 29.02 -0.31
CA MET A 347 -32.88 29.59 0.84
C MET A 347 -33.48 29.09 2.14
N TYR A 348 -32.67 28.39 2.92
CA TYR A 348 -33.04 27.80 4.20
C TYR A 348 -32.42 28.60 5.33
N LYS A 349 -33.12 28.65 6.45
CA LYS A 349 -32.62 29.19 7.71
C LYS A 349 -32.20 28.02 8.62
N ALA A 350 -31.02 28.08 9.16
CA ALA A 350 -30.54 27.14 10.17
C ALA A 350 -30.38 27.83 11.53
N GLU A 351 -30.66 27.11 12.62
CA GLU A 351 -30.50 27.64 13.97
C GLU A 351 -29.00 27.86 14.29
N ASP A 352 -28.17 26.91 13.89
CA ASP A 352 -26.73 26.90 14.08
C ASP A 352 -26.03 26.08 12.97
N PHE A 353 -24.71 25.85 13.11
CA PHE A 353 -23.92 25.09 12.15
C PHE A 353 -24.33 23.61 12.08
N GLU A 354 -24.69 22.98 13.22
CA GLU A 354 -25.15 21.58 13.25
C GLU A 354 -26.47 21.40 12.48
N ASP A 355 -27.44 22.30 12.68
CA ASP A 355 -28.70 22.29 11.93
C ASP A 355 -28.47 22.58 10.45
N ALA A 356 -27.53 23.47 10.11
CA ALA A 356 -27.15 23.74 8.73
C ALA A 356 -26.56 22.50 8.06
N LEU A 357 -25.73 21.78 8.78
CA LEU A 357 -25.07 20.58 8.32
C LEU A 357 -26.07 19.42 8.12
N ALA A 358 -26.99 19.22 9.05
CA ALA A 358 -28.05 18.23 8.94
C ALA A 358 -28.96 18.49 7.71
N LYS A 359 -29.33 19.76 7.46
CA LYS A 359 -30.07 20.15 6.26
C LYS A 359 -29.29 19.87 4.98
N ALA A 360 -28.01 20.16 4.94
CA ALA A 360 -27.15 19.90 3.79
C ALA A 360 -27.00 18.40 3.51
N GLU A 361 -26.84 17.58 4.56
CA GLU A 361 -26.80 16.12 4.44
C GLU A 361 -28.09 15.56 3.82
N GLN A 362 -29.25 16.02 4.27
CA GLN A 362 -30.54 15.58 3.75
C GLN A 362 -30.71 15.95 2.26
N LEU A 363 -30.38 17.19 1.86
CA LEU A 363 -30.43 17.63 0.46
C LEU A 363 -29.53 16.80 -0.45
N VAL A 364 -28.35 16.41 0.05
CA VAL A 364 -27.42 15.53 -0.69
C VAL A 364 -27.97 14.11 -0.75
N ALA A 365 -28.52 13.59 0.35
CA ALA A 365 -29.08 12.25 0.41
C ALA A 365 -30.23 12.04 -0.57
N ASP A 366 -31.10 13.05 -0.72
CA ASP A 366 -32.29 12.96 -1.53
C ASP A 366 -32.06 13.16 -3.05
N GLY A 367 -30.96 13.81 -3.45
CA GLY A 367 -30.80 14.08 -4.88
C GLY A 367 -29.40 14.41 -5.39
N GLY A 368 -28.38 14.38 -4.53
CA GLY A 368 -27.05 14.84 -4.89
C GLY A 368 -25.89 13.97 -4.43
N TYR A 369 -26.13 12.72 -4.06
CA TYR A 369 -25.08 11.83 -3.56
C TYR A 369 -23.84 11.81 -4.46
N GLY A 370 -22.70 12.01 -3.82
CA GLY A 370 -21.37 11.94 -4.43
C GLY A 370 -20.99 13.15 -5.28
N HIS A 371 -21.91 14.12 -5.53
CA HIS A 371 -21.59 15.18 -6.48
C HIS A 371 -20.73 16.29 -5.85
N THR A 372 -21.29 17.34 -5.33
CA THR A 372 -20.59 18.54 -4.84
C THR A 372 -21.32 19.15 -3.66
N SER A 373 -20.59 19.70 -2.70
CA SER A 373 -21.10 20.53 -1.61
C SER A 373 -20.16 21.71 -1.35
N SER A 374 -20.71 22.82 -0.80
CA SER A 374 -19.97 24.05 -0.59
C SER A 374 -20.16 24.59 0.81
N LEU A 375 -19.11 25.18 1.39
CA LEU A 375 -19.09 25.81 2.71
C LEU A 375 -18.40 27.16 2.62
N TYR A 376 -19.05 28.20 3.11
CA TYR A 376 -18.47 29.52 3.33
C TYR A 376 -18.27 29.74 4.82
N VAL A 377 -17.03 29.98 5.25
CA VAL A 377 -16.59 29.97 6.64
C VAL A 377 -15.28 30.75 6.80
N ASP A 378 -14.94 31.23 8.01
CA ASP A 378 -13.58 31.68 8.28
C ASP A 378 -12.62 30.46 8.27
N ALA A 379 -11.97 30.25 7.14
CA ALA A 379 -11.11 29.09 6.92
C ALA A 379 -9.81 29.11 7.75
N VAL A 380 -9.50 30.24 8.42
CA VAL A 380 -8.32 30.36 9.26
C VAL A 380 -8.65 30.00 10.72
N ASN A 381 -9.73 30.58 11.26
CA ASN A 381 -10.07 30.46 12.67
C ASN A 381 -11.03 29.27 12.96
N ASP A 382 -11.85 28.88 12.00
CA ASP A 382 -12.88 27.83 12.15
C ASP A 382 -12.54 26.57 11.35
N ARG A 383 -11.27 26.15 11.37
CA ARG A 383 -10.80 24.95 10.64
C ARG A 383 -11.56 23.69 11.01
N ALA A 384 -11.93 23.53 12.27
CA ALA A 384 -12.69 22.39 12.78
C ALA A 384 -14.03 22.21 12.05
N LYS A 385 -14.73 23.30 11.71
CA LYS A 385 -16.01 23.23 10.96
C LYS A 385 -15.79 22.72 9.53
N ILE A 386 -14.63 23.03 8.91
CA ILE A 386 -14.28 22.49 7.59
C ILE A 386 -14.07 20.98 7.68
N ASP A 387 -13.33 20.52 8.70
CA ASP A 387 -13.03 19.10 8.90
C ASP A 387 -14.32 18.31 9.22
N GLU A 388 -15.21 18.87 10.02
CA GLU A 388 -16.51 18.29 10.34
C GLU A 388 -17.40 18.20 9.09
N PHE A 389 -17.53 19.30 8.32
CA PHE A 389 -18.28 19.34 7.08
C PHE A 389 -17.74 18.29 6.09
N ALA A 390 -16.41 18.21 5.95
CA ALA A 390 -15.75 17.25 5.06
C ALA A 390 -15.96 15.79 5.52
N GLY A 391 -16.00 15.54 6.80
CA GLY A 391 -16.23 14.20 7.38
C GLY A 391 -17.67 13.70 7.20
N ARG A 392 -18.64 14.59 7.23
CA ARG A 392 -20.06 14.24 7.17
C ARG A 392 -20.63 14.23 5.76
N MET A 393 -20.24 15.18 4.91
CA MET A 393 -20.82 15.32 3.57
C MET A 393 -20.42 14.17 2.65
N LYS A 394 -21.40 13.43 2.13
CA LYS A 394 -21.19 12.34 1.17
C LYS A 394 -21.13 12.87 -0.27
N THR A 395 -20.17 13.76 -0.52
CA THR A 395 -19.89 14.34 -1.84
C THR A 395 -18.40 14.23 -2.16
N CYS A 396 -18.05 14.01 -3.41
CA CYS A 396 -16.66 13.83 -3.86
C CYS A 396 -15.91 15.16 -4.02
N ARG A 397 -16.62 16.28 -4.08
CA ARG A 397 -16.06 17.64 -4.17
C ARG A 397 -16.64 18.49 -3.06
N ILE A 398 -15.77 18.88 -2.15
CA ILE A 398 -16.06 19.79 -1.05
C ILE A 398 -15.33 21.09 -1.32
N LEU A 399 -16.10 22.15 -1.52
CA LEU A 399 -15.57 23.44 -1.90
C LEU A 399 -15.70 24.43 -0.75
N VAL A 400 -14.61 25.07 -0.37
CA VAL A 400 -14.59 26.05 0.71
C VAL A 400 -14.32 27.43 0.14
N ASN A 401 -15.20 28.41 0.45
CA ASN A 401 -15.11 29.80 0.01
C ASN A 401 -14.92 29.97 -1.51
N THR A 402 -15.59 29.12 -2.30
CA THR A 402 -15.38 29.01 -3.74
C THR A 402 -16.71 28.91 -4.46
N PRO A 403 -16.92 29.65 -5.58
CA PRO A 403 -18.08 29.48 -6.44
C PRO A 403 -18.19 28.04 -6.93
N SER A 404 -19.31 27.37 -6.64
CA SER A 404 -19.39 25.92 -6.77
C SER A 404 -19.34 25.43 -8.23
N SER A 405 -19.97 26.13 -9.16
CA SER A 405 -20.00 25.73 -10.57
C SER A 405 -18.61 25.76 -11.22
N GLN A 406 -17.88 26.85 -11.06
CA GLN A 406 -16.54 27.00 -11.65
C GLN A 406 -15.48 26.30 -10.80
N GLY A 407 -15.64 26.27 -9.49
CA GLY A 407 -14.71 25.57 -8.59
C GLY A 407 -14.78 24.06 -8.78
N GLY A 408 -15.95 23.48 -8.98
CA GLY A 408 -16.17 22.05 -9.15
C GLY A 408 -15.57 21.47 -10.43
N ILE A 409 -15.55 22.25 -11.51
CA ILE A 409 -14.89 21.79 -12.77
C ILE A 409 -13.35 21.80 -12.69
N GLY A 410 -12.75 22.43 -11.67
CA GLY A 410 -11.32 22.39 -11.37
C GLY A 410 -10.49 23.46 -12.09
N ASP A 411 -9.26 23.64 -11.61
CA ASP A 411 -8.20 24.51 -12.17
C ASP A 411 -8.51 26.01 -12.33
N LEU A 412 -9.57 26.50 -11.69
CA LEU A 412 -9.91 27.93 -11.71
C LEU A 412 -9.62 28.61 -10.37
N TYR A 413 -10.07 28.00 -9.26
CA TYR A 413 -9.89 28.50 -7.91
C TYR A 413 -8.92 27.66 -7.09
N ASN A 414 -8.82 26.35 -7.42
CA ASN A 414 -7.82 25.45 -6.86
C ASN A 414 -7.05 24.78 -8.00
N PHE A 415 -5.80 25.18 -8.20
CA PHE A 415 -4.94 24.72 -9.30
C PHE A 415 -4.47 23.26 -9.19
N LYS A 416 -4.80 22.56 -8.11
CA LYS A 416 -4.53 21.12 -7.92
C LYS A 416 -5.76 20.25 -8.21
N LEU A 417 -6.97 20.82 -8.19
CA LEU A 417 -8.17 20.12 -8.63
C LEU A 417 -8.14 20.04 -10.17
N ARG A 418 -8.05 18.84 -10.71
CA ARG A 418 -7.90 18.63 -12.16
C ARG A 418 -9.12 19.13 -12.94
N PRO A 419 -8.94 19.81 -14.08
CA PRO A 419 -10.04 20.31 -14.86
C PRO A 419 -10.78 19.17 -15.57
N SER A 420 -12.12 19.23 -15.52
CA SER A 420 -13.00 18.25 -16.16
C SER A 420 -14.39 18.82 -16.41
N LEU A 421 -15.06 18.31 -17.44
CA LEU A 421 -16.50 18.48 -17.68
C LEU A 421 -17.28 17.17 -17.43
N THR A 422 -16.66 16.21 -16.75
CA THR A 422 -17.30 14.96 -16.31
C THR A 422 -16.93 14.74 -14.85
N LEU A 423 -17.86 15.05 -13.94
CA LEU A 423 -17.62 15.14 -12.51
C LEU A 423 -18.09 13.86 -11.80
N GLY A 424 -17.21 12.88 -11.63
CA GLY A 424 -17.53 11.59 -11.01
C GLY A 424 -18.08 11.75 -9.59
N CYS A 425 -19.07 10.92 -9.24
CA CYS A 425 -19.81 10.97 -7.96
C CYS A 425 -19.49 9.78 -7.05
N GLY A 426 -18.54 8.93 -7.41
CA GLY A 426 -18.16 7.77 -6.62
C GLY A 426 -19.28 6.75 -6.40
N SER A 427 -19.05 5.79 -5.55
CA SER A 427 -20.04 4.76 -5.21
C SER A 427 -21.31 5.34 -4.57
N TRP A 428 -21.22 6.47 -3.85
CA TRP A 428 -22.37 7.16 -3.31
C TRP A 428 -23.36 7.59 -4.40
N GLY A 429 -22.86 8.12 -5.52
CA GLY A 429 -23.69 8.49 -6.69
C GLY A 429 -23.88 7.36 -7.70
N GLY A 430 -23.55 6.11 -7.35
CA GLY A 430 -23.63 4.97 -8.26
C GLY A 430 -22.65 5.06 -9.44
N ASN A 431 -21.50 5.73 -9.24
CA ASN A 431 -20.49 5.93 -10.28
C ASN A 431 -19.22 5.11 -10.01
N SER A 432 -18.47 4.78 -11.07
CA SER A 432 -17.19 4.08 -11.00
C SER A 432 -16.02 4.97 -10.57
N VAL A 433 -16.20 6.29 -10.57
CA VAL A 433 -15.13 7.28 -10.32
C VAL A 433 -15.61 8.34 -9.33
N SER A 434 -14.78 8.61 -8.31
CA SER A 434 -15.04 9.61 -7.25
C SER A 434 -14.32 10.94 -7.44
N GLU A 435 -13.78 11.20 -8.64
CA GLU A 435 -13.03 12.41 -8.96
C GLU A 435 -13.40 12.98 -10.33
N ASN A 436 -12.81 14.12 -10.66
CA ASN A 436 -12.92 14.72 -11.98
C ASN A 436 -12.30 13.79 -13.03
N VAL A 437 -13.11 13.32 -13.98
CA VAL A 437 -12.67 12.39 -15.04
C VAL A 437 -11.67 13.08 -15.96
N GLY A 438 -10.56 12.42 -16.24
CA GLY A 438 -9.49 12.89 -17.11
C GLY A 438 -8.78 11.75 -17.81
N ILE A 439 -7.64 12.06 -18.42
CA ILE A 439 -6.87 11.12 -19.26
C ILE A 439 -6.50 9.82 -18.56
N LYS A 440 -6.23 9.83 -17.24
CA LYS A 440 -5.88 8.61 -16.48
C LYS A 440 -7.00 7.54 -16.47
N HIS A 441 -8.24 7.95 -16.69
CA HIS A 441 -9.39 7.05 -16.74
C HIS A 441 -9.62 6.45 -18.15
N LEU A 442 -8.84 6.92 -19.14
CA LEU A 442 -8.94 6.51 -20.54
C LEU A 442 -7.68 5.78 -21.03
N ILE A 443 -6.87 5.26 -20.11
CA ILE A 443 -5.71 4.43 -20.41
C ILE A 443 -5.76 3.14 -19.58
N ASN A 444 -5.34 2.04 -20.19
CA ASN A 444 -4.97 0.82 -19.48
C ASN A 444 -3.50 0.90 -19.09
N ILE A 445 -3.17 0.48 -17.90
CA ILE A 445 -1.78 0.42 -17.41
C ILE A 445 -1.34 -1.03 -17.32
N LYS A 446 -0.33 -1.40 -18.13
CA LYS A 446 0.38 -2.67 -18.00
C LYS A 446 1.55 -2.47 -17.04
N THR A 447 1.66 -3.34 -16.04
CA THR A 447 2.81 -3.34 -15.15
C THR A 447 3.73 -4.48 -15.51
N VAL A 448 4.98 -4.16 -15.86
CA VAL A 448 6.07 -5.13 -16.00
C VAL A 448 6.83 -5.13 -14.68
N ALA A 449 6.90 -6.28 -14.05
CA ALA A 449 7.65 -6.49 -12.81
C ALA A 449 8.77 -7.51 -13.08
N GLU A 450 10.00 -7.03 -13.03
CA GLU A 450 11.18 -7.88 -13.22
C GLU A 450 11.63 -8.45 -11.87
N ARG A 451 12.09 -9.69 -11.89
CA ARG A 451 12.76 -10.28 -10.73
C ARG A 451 14.05 -9.49 -10.43
N ARG A 452 14.29 -9.15 -9.17
CA ARG A 452 15.50 -8.44 -8.72
C ARG A 452 16.36 -9.30 -7.83
N GLU A 453 17.67 -9.29 -8.12
CA GLU A 453 18.70 -10.08 -7.45
C GLU A 453 19.82 -9.19 -6.87
N ASN A 454 19.59 -7.88 -6.75
CA ASN A 454 20.60 -6.88 -6.39
C ASN A 454 20.41 -6.30 -4.98
N MET A 455 19.73 -7.01 -4.09
CA MET A 455 19.39 -6.54 -2.74
C MET A 455 20.01 -7.39 -1.65
N LEU A 456 21.27 -7.78 -1.82
CA LEU A 456 22.02 -8.51 -0.80
C LEU A 456 22.89 -7.57 0.02
N TRP A 457 23.00 -7.87 1.32
CA TRP A 457 23.94 -7.23 2.22
C TRP A 457 24.43 -8.25 3.26
N PHE A 458 25.57 -7.96 3.88
CA PHE A 458 26.10 -8.70 5.02
C PHE A 458 26.12 -7.79 6.24
N ARG A 459 25.54 -8.24 7.35
CA ARG A 459 25.52 -7.50 8.63
C ARG A 459 26.13 -8.34 9.74
N ALA A 460 26.90 -7.67 10.58
CA ALA A 460 27.53 -8.22 11.76
C ALA A 460 27.59 -7.13 12.85
N PRO A 461 27.86 -7.47 14.12
CA PRO A 461 28.14 -6.47 15.14
C PRO A 461 29.21 -5.48 14.71
N GLN A 462 29.16 -4.25 15.20
CA GLN A 462 30.16 -3.22 14.91
C GLN A 462 31.58 -3.67 15.31
N LYS A 463 31.68 -4.45 16.42
CA LYS A 463 32.92 -5.06 16.90
C LYS A 463 32.68 -6.46 17.44
N VAL A 464 33.59 -7.36 17.19
CA VAL A 464 33.65 -8.73 17.77
C VAL A 464 35.00 -8.95 18.34
N TYR A 465 35.09 -9.03 19.66
CA TYR A 465 36.32 -9.42 20.38
C TYR A 465 36.40 -10.95 20.48
N ILE A 466 37.47 -11.57 20.03
CA ILE A 466 37.53 -13.01 19.80
C ILE A 466 38.80 -13.70 20.38
N LYS A 467 39.38 -13.13 21.39
CA LYS A 467 40.60 -13.75 21.99
C LYS A 467 40.35 -14.08 23.45
N ARG A 468 40.87 -15.24 23.88
CA ARG A 468 40.83 -15.61 25.30
C ARG A 468 41.43 -14.51 26.17
N GLY A 469 40.70 -14.06 27.19
CA GLY A 469 41.09 -12.94 28.04
C GLY A 469 40.84 -11.55 27.43
N CYS A 470 40.03 -11.46 26.39
CA CYS A 470 39.72 -10.17 25.73
C CYS A 470 38.68 -9.32 26.48
N MET A 471 37.92 -9.92 27.40
CA MET A 471 36.80 -9.22 28.06
C MET A 471 37.19 -7.91 28.78
N PRO A 472 38.25 -7.87 29.61
CA PRO A 472 38.68 -6.62 30.25
C PRO A 472 39.08 -5.54 29.25
N VAL A 473 39.71 -5.94 28.13
CA VAL A 473 40.12 -5.01 27.06
C VAL A 473 38.91 -4.45 26.35
N ALA A 474 37.93 -5.29 26.00
CA ALA A 474 36.69 -4.87 25.34
C ALA A 474 35.85 -3.92 26.24
N LEU A 475 35.73 -4.25 27.52
CA LEU A 475 35.02 -3.42 28.49
C LEU A 475 35.69 -2.06 28.74
N GLN A 476 37.05 -1.97 28.62
CA GLN A 476 37.73 -0.69 28.77
C GLN A 476 37.26 0.37 27.77
N GLU A 477 36.79 -0.03 26.58
CA GLU A 477 36.25 0.91 25.60
C GLU A 477 35.00 1.66 26.10
N LEU A 478 34.24 1.06 27.00
CA LEU A 478 33.06 1.72 27.57
C LEU A 478 33.42 3.05 28.22
N LYS A 479 34.56 3.14 28.89
CA LYS A 479 35.06 4.35 29.51
C LYS A 479 35.86 5.20 28.54
N ASP A 480 36.86 4.64 27.91
CA ASP A 480 37.90 5.43 27.20
C ASP A 480 37.41 5.93 25.83
N VAL A 481 36.52 5.22 25.18
CA VAL A 481 36.03 5.54 23.84
C VAL A 481 34.57 6.03 23.85
N MET A 482 33.70 5.39 24.63
CA MET A 482 32.27 5.63 24.56
C MET A 482 31.73 6.53 25.68
N GLY A 483 32.52 6.72 26.77
CA GLY A 483 32.09 7.57 27.89
C GLY A 483 30.87 7.08 28.64
N LYS A 484 30.62 5.76 28.65
CA LYS A 484 29.48 5.13 29.31
C LYS A 484 29.59 5.19 30.83
N LYS A 485 28.46 5.28 31.52
CA LYS A 485 28.42 5.52 32.97
C LYS A 485 27.57 4.54 33.75
N ARG A 486 26.58 3.90 33.12
CA ARG A 486 25.58 3.09 33.78
C ARG A 486 25.35 1.77 33.02
N ALA A 487 25.82 0.65 33.57
CA ALA A 487 25.71 -0.66 32.95
C ALA A 487 24.58 -1.49 33.57
N PHE A 488 23.76 -2.13 32.73
CA PHE A 488 22.74 -3.06 33.15
C PHE A 488 23.16 -4.47 32.69
N ILE A 489 23.40 -5.37 33.63
CA ILE A 489 23.84 -6.74 33.35
C ILE A 489 22.60 -7.65 33.33
N VAL A 490 22.41 -8.40 32.24
CA VAL A 490 21.37 -9.42 32.09
C VAL A 490 22.00 -10.80 32.11
N THR A 491 21.53 -11.68 32.98
CA THR A 491 22.05 -13.05 33.13
C THR A 491 21.01 -13.97 33.77
N ASP A 492 21.36 -15.27 33.92
CA ASP A 492 20.54 -16.21 34.65
C ASP A 492 21.03 -16.40 36.11
N SER A 493 20.20 -17.01 36.95
CA SER A 493 20.48 -17.19 38.36
C SER A 493 21.65 -18.14 38.66
N PHE A 494 21.95 -19.10 37.77
CA PHE A 494 23.06 -20.01 37.92
C PHE A 494 24.38 -19.28 37.70
N LEU A 495 24.52 -18.55 36.61
CA LEU A 495 25.70 -17.78 36.29
C LEU A 495 25.97 -16.70 37.34
N TYR A 496 24.92 -16.02 37.82
CA TYR A 496 25.04 -15.01 38.87
C TYR A 496 25.56 -15.62 40.19
N LYS A 497 24.98 -16.72 40.66
CA LYS A 497 25.34 -17.40 41.91
C LYS A 497 26.74 -18.05 41.89
N ASN A 498 27.25 -18.34 40.69
CA ASN A 498 28.57 -18.96 40.50
C ASN A 498 29.64 -17.96 40.04
N ASP A 499 29.44 -16.67 40.31
CA ASP A 499 30.39 -15.57 40.10
C ASP A 499 30.84 -15.34 38.62
N TYR A 500 30.08 -15.80 37.62
CA TYR A 500 30.42 -15.53 36.22
C TYR A 500 30.33 -14.05 35.85
N THR A 501 29.54 -13.27 36.57
CA THR A 501 29.42 -11.81 36.41
C THR A 501 30.63 -11.06 37.00
N LYS A 502 31.35 -11.70 37.92
CA LYS A 502 32.48 -11.06 38.69
C LYS A 502 33.53 -10.40 37.80
N PRO A 503 34.05 -11.04 36.74
CA PRO A 503 35.03 -10.39 35.87
C PRO A 503 34.51 -9.11 35.21
N ILE A 504 33.18 -9.03 34.96
CA ILE A 504 32.54 -7.83 34.41
C ILE A 504 32.38 -6.75 35.49
N THR A 505 31.85 -7.13 36.67
CA THR A 505 31.62 -6.18 37.76
C THR A 505 32.90 -5.61 38.31
N ASP A 506 33.95 -6.46 38.52
CA ASP A 506 35.28 -6.00 38.96
C ASP A 506 35.87 -4.97 37.97
N LYS A 507 35.64 -5.16 36.65
CA LYS A 507 36.12 -4.23 35.63
C LYS A 507 35.29 -2.95 35.59
N LEU A 508 33.99 -3.01 35.80
CA LEU A 508 33.12 -1.86 35.91
C LEU A 508 33.45 -0.99 37.12
N ASP A 509 33.74 -1.66 38.28
CA ASP A 509 34.21 -0.99 39.50
C ASP A 509 35.55 -0.25 39.29
N GLU A 510 36.55 -0.94 38.67
CA GLU A 510 37.82 -0.31 38.26
C GLU A 510 37.63 0.93 37.41
N MET A 511 36.64 0.91 36.49
CA MET A 511 36.35 2.02 35.62
C MET A 511 35.47 3.12 36.27
N GLY A 512 34.84 2.82 37.43
CA GLY A 512 33.89 3.74 38.07
C GLY A 512 32.55 3.82 37.37
N ILE A 513 32.14 2.78 36.64
CA ILE A 513 30.86 2.65 35.99
C ILE A 513 29.88 2.03 36.98
N VAL A 514 28.77 2.71 37.24
CA VAL A 514 27.70 2.21 38.10
C VAL A 514 26.96 1.09 37.39
N TYR A 515 26.62 0.02 38.10
CA TYR A 515 25.91 -1.10 37.48
C TYR A 515 24.82 -1.67 38.39
N THR A 516 23.92 -2.41 37.75
CA THR A 516 22.96 -3.31 38.40
C THR A 516 22.80 -4.59 37.60
N THR A 517 22.35 -5.68 38.23
CA THR A 517 22.23 -6.98 37.59
C THR A 517 20.80 -7.50 37.69
N PHE A 518 20.25 -7.91 36.57
CA PHE A 518 19.01 -8.70 36.46
C PHE A 518 19.44 -10.17 36.23
N ALA A 519 19.20 -11.02 37.25
CA ALA A 519 19.69 -12.41 37.26
C ALA A 519 18.57 -13.46 37.18
N ASP A 520 17.36 -13.05 36.79
CA ASP A 520 16.15 -13.87 36.79
C ASP A 520 15.74 -14.36 35.40
N VAL A 521 16.69 -14.45 34.45
CA VAL A 521 16.37 -14.99 33.11
C VAL A 521 16.17 -16.52 33.21
N GLU A 522 15.04 -16.96 32.67
CA GLU A 522 14.66 -18.38 32.61
C GLU A 522 15.37 -19.11 31.45
N PRO A 523 15.54 -20.44 31.49
CA PRO A 523 16.14 -21.20 30.39
C PRO A 523 15.42 -21.06 29.05
N ASP A 524 14.09 -20.93 29.07
CA ASP A 524 13.24 -20.54 27.91
C ASP A 524 12.64 -19.17 28.23
N PRO A 525 13.28 -18.09 27.80
CA PRO A 525 12.90 -16.75 28.25
C PRO A 525 11.49 -16.37 27.81
N SER A 526 10.73 -15.87 28.79
CA SER A 526 9.34 -15.46 28.59
C SER A 526 9.22 -13.97 28.31
N LEU A 527 8.13 -13.59 27.61
CA LEU A 527 7.80 -12.19 27.41
C LEU A 527 7.62 -11.44 28.76
N ILE A 528 7.03 -12.10 29.76
CA ILE A 528 6.87 -11.52 31.09
C ILE A 528 8.23 -11.24 31.76
N SER A 529 9.18 -12.15 31.65
CA SER A 529 10.54 -11.94 32.16
C SER A 529 11.22 -10.76 31.47
N ALA A 530 11.08 -10.67 30.15
CA ALA A 530 11.60 -9.55 29.35
C ALA A 530 10.95 -8.19 29.75
N GLN A 531 9.65 -8.16 29.98
CA GLN A 531 8.94 -6.97 30.44
C GLN A 531 9.42 -6.50 31.82
N LYS A 532 9.62 -7.45 32.79
CA LYS A 532 10.17 -7.14 34.10
C LYS A 532 11.59 -6.56 34.02
N GLY A 533 12.44 -7.14 33.17
CA GLY A 533 13.79 -6.61 32.92
C GLY A 533 13.77 -5.21 32.33
N ALA A 534 12.91 -4.96 31.34
CA ALA A 534 12.75 -3.63 30.74
C ALA A 534 12.23 -2.59 31.77
N GLU A 535 11.33 -2.98 32.67
CA GLU A 535 10.90 -2.11 33.75
C GLU A 535 12.04 -1.78 34.73
N ALA A 536 12.86 -2.76 35.06
CA ALA A 536 14.07 -2.54 35.86
C ALA A 536 15.08 -1.61 35.14
N MET A 537 15.24 -1.75 33.82
CA MET A 537 16.05 -0.82 33.01
C MET A 537 15.49 0.60 33.04
N ARG A 538 14.19 0.79 32.91
CA ARG A 538 13.57 2.13 33.00
C ARG A 538 13.82 2.82 34.35
N LYS A 539 13.86 2.06 35.44
CA LYS A 539 14.18 2.59 36.79
C LYS A 539 15.66 2.90 36.95
N PHE A 540 16.53 2.13 36.32
CA PHE A 540 17.98 2.32 36.41
C PHE A 540 18.55 3.25 35.36
N GLU A 541 17.91 3.44 34.20
CA GLU A 541 18.31 4.24 33.06
C GLU A 541 19.75 3.93 32.59
N PRO A 542 20.01 2.69 32.10
CA PRO A 542 21.35 2.33 31.62
C PRO A 542 21.67 3.00 30.29
N ASP A 543 22.95 3.31 30.06
CA ASP A 543 23.51 3.70 28.77
C ASP A 543 24.31 2.58 28.07
N VAL A 544 24.48 1.43 28.78
CA VAL A 544 24.98 0.18 28.22
C VAL A 544 24.27 -1.02 28.85
N ILE A 545 23.95 -2.01 28.04
CA ILE A 545 23.37 -3.30 28.44
C ILE A 545 24.39 -4.38 28.14
N ILE A 546 24.69 -5.25 29.10
CA ILE A 546 25.62 -6.37 28.95
C ILE A 546 24.87 -7.68 29.22
N ALA A 547 24.58 -8.44 28.15
CA ALA A 547 23.93 -9.75 28.28
C ALA A 547 24.98 -10.84 28.35
N LEU A 548 25.12 -11.48 29.54
CA LEU A 548 26.06 -12.57 29.82
C LEU A 548 25.31 -13.89 29.94
N GLY A 549 25.59 -14.83 29.06
CA GLY A 549 24.99 -16.17 29.17
C GLY A 549 24.99 -16.99 27.90
N GLY A 550 24.10 -17.97 27.85
CA GLY A 550 23.74 -18.68 26.64
C GLY A 550 22.72 -17.88 25.80
N GLY A 551 22.13 -18.53 24.81
CA GLY A 551 21.09 -17.91 23.94
C GLY A 551 19.97 -17.26 24.75
N SER A 552 19.44 -17.94 25.78
CA SER A 552 18.33 -17.43 26.60
C SER A 552 18.59 -16.05 27.23
N ALA A 553 19.77 -15.87 27.83
CA ALA A 553 20.13 -14.60 28.46
C ALA A 553 20.33 -13.46 27.41
N MET A 554 20.94 -13.78 26.27
CA MET A 554 21.14 -12.82 25.20
C MET A 554 19.83 -12.44 24.50
N ASP A 555 18.96 -13.42 24.23
CA ASP A 555 17.67 -13.21 23.61
C ASP A 555 16.73 -12.40 24.51
N ALA A 556 16.64 -12.75 25.80
CA ALA A 556 15.91 -11.94 26.77
C ALA A 556 16.46 -10.51 26.83
N GLY A 557 17.78 -10.35 26.86
CA GLY A 557 18.44 -9.05 26.87
C GLY A 557 18.09 -8.20 25.65
N LYS A 558 18.06 -8.79 24.45
CA LYS A 558 17.65 -8.10 23.23
C LYS A 558 16.21 -7.58 23.29
N ILE A 559 15.27 -8.38 23.79
CA ILE A 559 13.89 -7.97 23.93
C ILE A 559 13.70 -6.93 25.05
N MET A 560 14.41 -7.11 26.17
CA MET A 560 14.46 -6.07 27.22
C MET A 560 14.96 -4.74 26.68
N TRP A 561 15.99 -4.78 25.83
CA TRP A 561 16.55 -3.61 25.15
C TRP A 561 15.53 -2.90 24.29
N VAL A 562 14.78 -3.64 23.42
CA VAL A 562 13.70 -3.07 22.61
C VAL A 562 12.64 -2.40 23.51
N LEU A 563 12.11 -3.12 24.48
CA LEU A 563 11.07 -2.63 25.38
C LEU A 563 11.53 -1.49 26.29
N TYR A 564 12.84 -1.36 26.55
CA TYR A 564 13.43 -0.23 27.26
C TYR A 564 13.52 1.03 26.40
N GLU A 565 14.03 0.91 25.18
CA GLU A 565 14.19 2.06 24.28
C GLU A 565 12.87 2.49 23.71
N HIS A 566 11.98 1.54 23.38
CA HIS A 566 10.71 1.70 22.68
C HIS A 566 9.58 1.01 23.42
N PRO A 567 9.08 1.58 24.53
CA PRO A 567 7.98 0.98 25.29
C PRO A 567 6.67 0.91 24.53
N GLU A 568 6.53 1.65 23.43
CA GLU A 568 5.40 1.62 22.51
C GLU A 568 5.43 0.42 21.53
N ALA A 569 6.55 -0.32 21.42
CA ALA A 569 6.67 -1.43 20.49
C ALA A 569 5.74 -2.59 20.91
N ASP A 570 4.88 -3.00 19.99
CA ASP A 570 3.95 -4.12 20.19
C ASP A 570 4.64 -5.47 19.89
N PHE A 571 4.49 -6.42 20.81
CA PHE A 571 5.11 -7.73 20.65
C PHE A 571 4.51 -8.52 19.49
N GLN A 572 3.20 -8.46 19.26
CA GLN A 572 2.54 -9.21 18.19
C GLN A 572 2.97 -8.69 16.82
N ASP A 573 3.15 -7.38 16.69
CA ASP A 573 3.70 -6.77 15.48
C ASP A 573 5.15 -7.22 15.21
N MET A 574 6.00 -7.25 16.26
CA MET A 574 7.38 -7.75 16.15
C MET A 574 7.44 -9.23 15.81
N ALA A 575 6.49 -10.03 16.27
CA ALA A 575 6.39 -11.45 16.02
C ALA A 575 5.80 -11.82 14.65
N MET A 576 5.35 -10.83 13.87
CA MET A 576 4.81 -11.06 12.54
C MET A 576 5.78 -11.80 11.64
N ARG A 577 5.29 -12.90 11.05
CA ARG A 577 6.04 -13.70 10.10
C ARG A 577 6.29 -12.93 8.81
N PHE A 578 7.45 -13.15 8.21
CA PHE A 578 7.83 -12.58 6.90
C PHE A 578 8.42 -13.70 6.01
N CYS A 579 8.32 -13.51 4.70
CA CYS A 579 8.96 -14.39 3.72
C CYS A 579 10.42 -14.00 3.47
N ASP A 580 10.71 -12.71 3.54
CA ASP A 580 12.06 -12.14 3.35
C ASP A 580 12.25 -10.99 4.33
N ILE A 581 13.28 -11.04 5.18
CA ILE A 581 13.57 -10.01 6.20
C ILE A 581 13.77 -8.62 5.60
N ARG A 582 14.17 -8.52 4.33
CA ARG A 582 14.35 -7.26 3.62
C ARG A 582 13.02 -6.59 3.25
N LYS A 583 11.91 -7.35 3.27
CA LYS A 583 10.57 -6.87 2.94
C LYS A 583 9.58 -7.25 4.04
N ARG A 584 9.58 -6.47 5.10
CA ARG A 584 8.74 -6.69 6.27
C ARG A 584 7.45 -5.87 6.21
N VAL A 585 6.41 -6.42 6.83
CA VAL A 585 5.15 -5.70 7.07
C VAL A 585 5.32 -4.73 8.23
N TYR A 586 5.97 -5.17 9.32
CA TYR A 586 6.34 -4.35 10.47
C TYR A 586 7.80 -3.94 10.40
N THR A 587 8.09 -2.67 10.66
CA THR A 587 9.46 -2.14 10.76
C THR A 587 9.81 -1.96 12.22
N PHE A 588 10.85 -2.64 12.66
CA PHE A 588 11.38 -2.45 14.02
C PHE A 588 11.84 -1.01 14.22
N PRO A 589 11.64 -0.47 15.43
CA PRO A 589 12.20 0.84 15.76
C PRO A 589 13.73 0.80 15.74
N LYS A 590 14.35 1.95 15.47
CA LYS A 590 15.82 2.06 15.45
C LYS A 590 16.39 1.87 16.85
N MET A 591 17.33 0.95 16.99
CA MET A 591 17.92 0.58 18.25
C MET A 591 19.28 1.26 18.51
N GLY A 592 19.66 1.34 19.78
CA GLY A 592 20.97 1.81 20.21
C GLY A 592 21.07 3.31 20.47
N GLU A 593 19.95 4.02 20.56
CA GLU A 593 19.93 5.46 20.86
C GLU A 593 20.07 5.74 22.36
N LYS A 594 19.46 4.92 23.23
CA LYS A 594 19.55 5.06 24.68
C LYS A 594 20.70 4.21 25.27
N ALA A 595 20.83 2.96 24.84
CA ALA A 595 21.77 2.02 25.40
C ALA A 595 22.54 1.22 24.34
N TYR A 596 23.84 1.10 24.51
CA TYR A 596 24.72 0.26 23.69
C TYR A 596 24.60 -1.20 24.14
N PHE A 597 24.33 -2.13 23.24
CA PHE A 597 24.10 -3.55 23.60
C PHE A 597 25.35 -4.39 23.36
N ILE A 598 25.81 -5.07 24.41
CA ILE A 598 26.96 -5.99 24.39
C ILE A 598 26.48 -7.39 24.71
N ALA A 599 26.83 -8.36 23.86
CA ALA A 599 26.55 -9.77 24.09
C ALA A 599 27.85 -10.53 24.47
N VAL A 600 27.78 -11.30 25.55
CA VAL A 600 28.93 -12.08 26.10
C VAL A 600 28.51 -13.55 26.25
N PRO A 601 28.81 -14.43 25.30
CA PRO A 601 28.42 -15.83 25.36
C PRO A 601 29.17 -16.62 26.40
N THR A 602 28.50 -17.58 27.04
CA THR A 602 29.07 -18.58 27.94
C THR A 602 29.00 -20.01 27.40
N SER A 603 28.43 -20.17 26.20
CA SER A 603 28.38 -21.41 25.43
C SER A 603 28.87 -21.20 24.01
N SER A 604 29.32 -22.29 23.35
CA SER A 604 29.81 -22.24 21.97
C SER A 604 28.81 -22.94 21.04
N GLY A 605 27.67 -22.32 20.78
CA GLY A 605 26.59 -22.95 19.98
C GLY A 605 25.69 -21.95 19.30
N THR A 606 24.87 -21.25 20.04
CA THR A 606 23.72 -20.47 19.54
C THR A 606 24.08 -19.31 18.59
N GLY A 607 25.29 -18.73 18.73
CA GLY A 607 25.72 -17.58 17.95
C GLY A 607 24.86 -16.30 18.21
N SER A 608 24.03 -16.27 19.27
CA SER A 608 23.13 -15.13 19.53
C SER A 608 23.88 -13.81 19.70
N GLU A 609 25.17 -13.86 20.10
CA GLU A 609 26.05 -12.70 20.23
C GLU A 609 26.30 -11.95 18.90
N VAL A 610 26.07 -12.61 17.77
CA VAL A 610 26.32 -12.05 16.42
C VAL A 610 25.10 -12.18 15.50
N THR A 611 23.93 -12.42 16.05
CA THR A 611 22.70 -12.64 15.25
C THR A 611 21.62 -11.60 15.53
N PRO A 612 20.78 -11.33 14.55
CA PRO A 612 19.62 -10.43 14.67
C PRO A 612 18.37 -11.14 15.18
N PHE A 613 18.51 -12.27 15.86
CA PHE A 613 17.42 -13.13 16.31
C PHE A 613 17.26 -13.10 17.82
N ALA A 614 16.02 -13.28 18.29
CA ALA A 614 15.72 -13.57 19.69
C ALA A 614 14.49 -14.50 19.76
N VAL A 615 14.61 -15.60 20.49
CA VAL A 615 13.49 -16.53 20.70
C VAL A 615 12.86 -16.24 22.05
N ILE A 616 11.57 -15.88 22.05
CA ILE A 616 10.79 -15.56 23.26
C ILE A 616 9.54 -16.41 23.30
N THR A 617 9.22 -16.92 24.49
CA THR A 617 7.98 -17.64 24.75
C THR A 617 6.89 -16.69 25.24
N ASP A 618 5.78 -16.66 24.53
CA ASP A 618 4.55 -16.05 25.03
C ASP A 618 3.88 -17.04 25.98
N GLN A 619 3.79 -16.67 27.25
CA GLN A 619 3.24 -17.56 28.29
C GLN A 619 1.72 -17.68 28.23
N GLU A 620 1.01 -16.75 27.62
CA GLU A 620 -0.45 -16.83 27.47
C GLU A 620 -0.84 -17.89 26.44
N THR A 621 -0.11 -17.95 25.35
CA THR A 621 -0.36 -18.90 24.24
C THR A 621 0.50 -20.16 24.32
N GLY A 622 1.59 -20.15 25.08
CA GLY A 622 2.59 -21.23 25.14
C GLY A 622 3.45 -21.32 23.88
N VAL A 623 3.35 -20.36 22.97
CA VAL A 623 4.05 -20.37 21.67
C VAL A 623 5.42 -19.70 21.79
N LYS A 624 6.44 -20.33 21.16
CA LYS A 624 7.76 -19.74 20.99
C LYS A 624 7.80 -18.94 19.68
N TYR A 625 8.11 -17.66 19.80
CA TYR A 625 8.25 -16.74 18.67
C TYR A 625 9.73 -16.44 18.38
N PRO A 626 10.25 -16.83 17.23
CA PRO A 626 11.56 -16.39 16.75
C PRO A 626 11.42 -14.99 16.15
N LEU A 627 11.69 -13.96 16.95
CA LEU A 627 11.78 -12.60 16.48
C LEU A 627 13.07 -12.41 15.67
N ALA A 628 12.97 -11.73 14.56
CA ALA A 628 14.09 -11.53 13.66
C ALA A 628 14.06 -10.14 13.04
N ASP A 629 15.01 -9.31 13.38
CA ASP A 629 15.26 -8.03 12.71
C ASP A 629 16.70 -7.59 12.96
N TYR A 630 17.32 -6.97 11.95
CA TYR A 630 18.71 -6.49 12.08
C TYR A 630 18.90 -5.42 13.16
N GLU A 631 17.84 -4.78 13.63
CA GLU A 631 17.89 -3.88 14.79
C GLU A 631 18.16 -4.62 16.12
N LEU A 632 17.89 -5.93 16.18
CA LEU A 632 18.25 -6.79 17.33
C LEU A 632 19.73 -7.23 17.33
N MET A 633 20.50 -6.88 16.30
CA MET A 633 21.93 -7.22 16.23
C MET A 633 22.69 -6.51 17.37
N PRO A 634 23.44 -7.26 18.22
CA PRO A 634 24.28 -6.63 19.22
C PRO A 634 25.26 -5.62 18.62
N ASN A 635 25.50 -4.52 19.31
CA ASN A 635 26.49 -3.54 18.86
C ASN A 635 27.92 -4.09 19.01
N MET A 636 28.16 -4.88 20.08
CA MET A 636 29.43 -5.52 20.33
C MET A 636 29.23 -6.96 20.83
N ALA A 637 30.07 -7.89 20.37
CA ALA A 637 30.18 -9.24 20.90
C ALA A 637 31.54 -9.42 21.58
N ILE A 638 31.58 -10.07 22.76
CA ILE A 638 32.81 -10.39 23.48
C ILE A 638 32.87 -11.90 23.65
N VAL A 639 33.57 -12.56 22.74
CA VAL A 639 33.74 -14.02 22.69
C VAL A 639 35.03 -14.39 23.42
N ASP A 640 34.96 -14.42 24.77
CA ASP A 640 36.08 -14.81 25.62
C ASP A 640 35.91 -16.26 26.06
N ALA A 641 36.80 -17.15 25.59
CA ALA A 641 36.75 -18.58 25.89
C ALA A 641 36.90 -18.89 27.38
N ASN A 642 37.39 -17.97 28.23
CA ASN A 642 37.41 -18.15 29.67
C ASN A 642 36.01 -18.39 30.26
N ASN A 643 34.97 -17.76 29.67
CA ASN A 643 33.59 -17.94 30.11
C ASN A 643 33.03 -19.34 29.80
N MET A 644 33.68 -20.10 28.94
CA MET A 644 33.23 -21.41 28.45
C MET A 644 34.04 -22.58 29.00
N MET A 645 35.14 -22.33 29.74
CA MET A 645 36.07 -23.36 30.19
C MET A 645 35.41 -24.42 31.09
N SER A 646 34.51 -24.05 31.95
CA SER A 646 33.77 -24.92 32.87
C SER A 646 32.51 -25.56 32.29
N GLY A 647 32.23 -25.39 31.01
CA GLY A 647 31.03 -25.92 30.35
C GLY A 647 30.95 -27.46 30.49
N PRO A 648 29.82 -28.01 31.03
CA PRO A 648 29.66 -29.44 31.19
C PRO A 648 29.63 -30.19 29.84
N LYS A 649 29.97 -31.49 29.85
CA LYS A 649 30.04 -32.31 28.63
C LYS A 649 28.75 -32.28 27.80
N GLY A 650 27.60 -32.41 28.45
CA GLY A 650 26.30 -32.38 27.76
C GLY A 650 26.03 -31.06 27.05
N LEU A 651 26.35 -29.93 27.71
CA LEU A 651 26.21 -28.60 27.07
C LEU A 651 27.23 -28.44 25.93
N THR A 652 28.45 -28.87 26.11
CA THR A 652 29.50 -28.82 25.08
C THR A 652 29.11 -29.62 23.84
N ALA A 653 28.55 -30.80 24.00
CA ALA A 653 28.06 -31.65 22.91
C ALA A 653 26.87 -30.99 22.17
N ALA A 654 25.85 -30.61 22.93
CA ALA A 654 24.63 -30.02 22.37
C ALA A 654 24.93 -28.73 21.61
N SER A 655 25.68 -27.80 22.24
CA SER A 655 26.00 -26.50 21.61
C SER A 655 26.97 -26.64 20.43
N GLY A 656 27.93 -27.56 20.49
CA GLY A 656 28.85 -27.79 19.38
C GLY A 656 28.20 -28.37 18.14
N ILE A 657 27.26 -29.33 18.30
CA ILE A 657 26.49 -29.89 17.17
C ILE A 657 25.44 -28.87 16.66
N ASP A 658 24.89 -28.03 17.53
CA ASP A 658 24.05 -26.93 17.14
C ASP A 658 24.77 -25.97 16.16
N ALA A 659 26.00 -25.59 16.48
CA ALA A 659 26.84 -24.80 15.59
C ALA A 659 27.19 -25.52 14.27
N VAL A 660 27.32 -26.84 14.26
CA VAL A 660 27.45 -27.63 13.01
C VAL A 660 26.16 -27.53 12.19
N SER A 661 24.99 -27.63 12.83
CA SER A 661 23.71 -27.51 12.17
C SER A 661 23.50 -26.10 11.58
N HIS A 662 23.85 -25.06 12.33
CA HIS A 662 23.84 -23.66 11.85
C HIS A 662 24.69 -23.49 10.59
N ALA A 663 25.92 -23.98 10.59
CA ALA A 663 26.83 -23.84 9.47
C ALA A 663 26.33 -24.61 8.21
N LEU A 664 25.82 -25.84 8.40
CA LEU A 664 25.32 -26.66 7.28
C LEU A 664 24.02 -26.07 6.68
N GLU A 665 23.10 -25.60 7.51
CA GLU A 665 21.88 -24.95 7.00
C GLU A 665 22.18 -23.62 6.35
N ALA A 666 23.03 -22.78 6.94
CA ALA A 666 23.48 -21.53 6.33
C ALA A 666 24.14 -21.76 4.97
N TYR A 667 24.98 -22.79 4.85
CA TYR A 667 25.65 -23.13 3.60
C TYR A 667 24.69 -23.60 2.50
N ALA A 668 23.69 -24.38 2.89
CA ALA A 668 22.68 -24.90 1.96
C ALA A 668 21.52 -23.93 1.71
N SER A 669 21.39 -22.85 2.47
CA SER A 669 20.28 -21.89 2.42
C SER A 669 20.16 -21.22 1.06
N MET A 670 18.93 -20.87 0.68
CA MET A 670 18.66 -20.01 -0.49
C MET A 670 19.18 -18.58 -0.36
N MET A 671 19.57 -18.16 0.85
CA MET A 671 20.15 -16.86 1.15
C MET A 671 21.68 -16.90 1.24
N ALA A 672 22.31 -18.05 0.96
CA ALA A 672 23.75 -18.22 1.01
C ALA A 672 24.48 -17.28 0.03
N THR A 673 25.67 -16.82 0.44
CA THR A 673 26.55 -15.94 -0.34
C THR A 673 28.00 -16.38 -0.10
N ASP A 674 28.92 -15.92 -0.96
CA ASP A 674 30.38 -16.17 -0.78
C ASP A 674 30.87 -15.76 0.64
N PHE A 675 30.30 -14.70 1.22
CA PHE A 675 30.64 -14.25 2.58
C PHE A 675 30.17 -15.24 3.63
N THR A 676 28.93 -15.73 3.53
CA THR A 676 28.39 -16.71 4.49
C THR A 676 29.02 -18.08 4.30
N ASP A 677 29.33 -18.46 3.06
CA ASP A 677 29.96 -19.72 2.71
C ASP A 677 31.36 -19.86 3.33
N GLY A 678 32.19 -18.83 3.20
CA GLY A 678 33.53 -18.82 3.81
C GLY A 678 33.48 -18.98 5.31
N LEU A 679 32.50 -18.33 5.98
CA LEU A 679 32.32 -18.46 7.43
C LEU A 679 31.79 -19.85 7.83
N ALA A 680 30.80 -20.37 7.10
CA ALA A 680 30.23 -21.70 7.39
C ALA A 680 31.22 -22.82 7.19
N LEU A 681 31.95 -22.84 6.08
CA LEU A 681 32.98 -23.85 5.83
C LEU A 681 34.09 -23.84 6.90
N ARG A 682 34.58 -22.65 7.25
CA ARG A 682 35.59 -22.51 8.29
C ARG A 682 35.08 -22.92 9.67
N ALA A 683 33.82 -22.58 9.97
CA ALA A 683 33.16 -23.02 11.22
C ALA A 683 33.12 -24.55 11.30
N LEU A 684 32.70 -25.24 10.25
CA LEU A 684 32.66 -26.70 10.20
C LEU A 684 34.06 -27.34 10.43
N GLU A 685 35.05 -26.87 9.68
CA GLU A 685 36.42 -27.40 9.81
C GLU A 685 36.95 -27.31 11.27
N VAL A 686 36.74 -26.15 11.89
CA VAL A 686 37.20 -25.89 13.25
C VAL A 686 36.44 -26.72 14.27
N ILE A 687 35.11 -26.81 14.13
CA ILE A 687 34.27 -27.55 15.09
C ILE A 687 34.54 -29.06 14.99
N PHE A 688 34.56 -29.63 13.77
CA PHE A 688 34.87 -31.05 13.57
C PHE A 688 36.22 -31.44 14.19
N LYS A 689 37.21 -30.57 14.08
CA LYS A 689 38.57 -30.83 14.59
C LYS A 689 38.69 -30.75 16.11
N TYR A 690 38.03 -29.74 16.74
CA TYR A 690 38.34 -29.41 18.14
C TYR A 690 37.20 -29.74 19.14
N LEU A 691 35.97 -29.96 18.68
CA LEU A 691 34.85 -30.30 19.55
C LEU A 691 35.09 -31.60 20.37
N PRO A 692 35.67 -32.69 19.81
CA PRO A 692 35.98 -33.90 20.59
C PRO A 692 36.91 -33.63 21.79
N ALA A 693 37.94 -32.82 21.62
CA ALA A 693 38.85 -32.45 22.70
C ALA A 693 38.13 -31.63 23.79
N CYS A 694 37.28 -30.69 23.39
CA CYS A 694 36.44 -29.95 24.34
C CYS A 694 35.48 -30.84 25.13
N TYR A 695 34.94 -31.88 24.51
CA TYR A 695 34.03 -32.83 25.16
C TYR A 695 34.79 -33.73 26.16
N ASP A 696 35.96 -34.22 25.78
CA ASP A 696 36.76 -35.13 26.64
C ASP A 696 37.28 -34.44 27.90
N ASN A 697 37.92 -33.27 27.72
CA ASN A 697 38.62 -32.58 28.80
C ASN A 697 38.63 -31.04 28.64
N GLY A 698 37.51 -30.45 28.33
CA GLY A 698 37.41 -29.04 27.94
C GLY A 698 37.95 -28.03 28.97
N MET A 699 37.94 -28.36 30.26
CA MET A 699 38.52 -27.51 31.31
C MET A 699 40.02 -27.30 31.16
N ASN A 700 40.74 -28.29 30.58
CA ASN A 700 42.16 -28.30 30.38
C ASN A 700 42.58 -28.10 28.92
N GLU A 701 41.64 -27.79 28.05
CA GLU A 701 41.83 -27.61 26.61
C GLU A 701 41.50 -26.18 26.16
N PRO A 702 42.18 -25.15 26.70
CA PRO A 702 41.83 -23.74 26.43
C PRO A 702 41.93 -23.36 24.96
N PHE A 703 42.88 -23.95 24.22
CA PHE A 703 43.01 -23.72 22.79
C PHE A 703 41.82 -24.30 21.99
N ALA A 704 41.44 -25.54 22.32
CA ALA A 704 40.29 -26.16 21.68
C ALA A 704 38.99 -25.41 21.99
N ARG A 705 38.78 -24.99 23.25
CA ARG A 705 37.64 -24.14 23.66
C ARG A 705 37.59 -22.83 22.86
N GLU A 706 38.69 -22.12 22.73
CA GLU A 706 38.80 -20.91 21.92
C GLU A 706 38.44 -21.18 20.47
N LYS A 707 38.92 -22.30 19.90
CA LYS A 707 38.63 -22.68 18.51
C LYS A 707 37.14 -22.98 18.29
N VAL A 708 36.52 -23.76 19.17
CA VAL A 708 35.10 -24.10 19.09
C VAL A 708 34.23 -22.84 19.28
N ALA A 709 34.62 -21.94 20.19
CA ALA A 709 33.93 -20.64 20.33
C ALA A 709 33.99 -19.82 19.05
N HIS A 710 35.16 -19.73 18.43
CA HIS A 710 35.30 -19.06 17.13
C HIS A 710 34.43 -19.72 16.03
N GLY A 711 34.39 -21.06 15.98
CA GLY A 711 33.56 -21.81 15.06
C GLY A 711 32.08 -21.52 15.24
N ALA A 712 31.62 -21.52 16.49
CA ALA A 712 30.24 -21.20 16.81
C ALA A 712 29.85 -19.74 16.40
N THR A 713 30.73 -18.78 16.70
CA THR A 713 30.51 -17.36 16.29
C THR A 713 30.53 -17.19 14.77
N MET A 714 31.43 -17.87 14.04
CA MET A 714 31.45 -17.86 12.58
C MET A 714 30.17 -18.48 12.00
N ALA A 715 29.68 -19.59 12.52
CA ALA A 715 28.42 -20.19 12.15
C ALA A 715 27.25 -19.21 12.43
N GLY A 716 27.27 -18.51 13.57
CA GLY A 716 26.37 -17.45 13.95
C GLY A 716 26.30 -16.33 12.91
N MET A 717 27.45 -15.81 12.51
CA MET A 717 27.55 -14.78 11.47
C MET A 717 27.05 -15.28 10.10
N ALA A 718 27.28 -16.54 9.77
CA ALA A 718 26.83 -17.15 8.53
C ALA A 718 25.29 -17.19 8.52
N PHE A 719 24.65 -17.80 9.51
CA PHE A 719 23.20 -17.93 9.50
C PHE A 719 22.46 -16.62 9.83
N ALA A 720 23.08 -15.65 10.49
CA ALA A 720 22.53 -14.31 10.66
C ALA A 720 22.19 -13.63 9.32
N ASN A 721 22.90 -13.99 8.26
CA ASN A 721 22.77 -13.42 6.92
C ASN A 721 22.19 -14.41 5.90
N ALA A 722 22.43 -15.72 6.07
CA ALA A 722 21.89 -16.77 5.20
C ALA A 722 20.60 -17.43 5.75
N PHE A 723 20.23 -17.17 6.99
CA PHE A 723 19.13 -17.83 7.69
C PHE A 723 19.37 -19.34 7.88
N LEU A 724 18.35 -20.00 8.40
CA LEU A 724 18.32 -21.44 8.69
C LEU A 724 17.32 -22.15 7.79
N GLY A 725 17.05 -23.42 8.05
CA GLY A 725 16.14 -24.24 7.26
C GLY A 725 15.19 -25.08 8.11
N VAL A 726 14.71 -26.14 7.50
CA VAL A 726 13.72 -27.05 8.10
C VAL A 726 14.25 -27.84 9.30
N CYS A 727 15.58 -28.01 9.45
CA CYS A 727 16.18 -28.65 10.61
C CYS A 727 15.84 -27.90 11.91
N HIS A 728 16.07 -26.60 11.92
CA HIS A 728 15.72 -25.73 13.05
C HIS A 728 14.22 -25.65 13.27
N SER A 729 13.44 -25.53 12.19
CA SER A 729 11.97 -25.53 12.29
C SER A 729 11.44 -26.78 13.00
N MET A 730 11.95 -27.94 12.66
CA MET A 730 11.58 -29.20 13.28
C MET A 730 12.10 -29.31 14.72
N ALA A 731 13.35 -28.89 14.96
CA ALA A 731 13.96 -28.90 16.28
C ALA A 731 13.21 -27.98 17.27
N HIS A 732 12.73 -26.83 16.86
CA HIS A 732 11.93 -25.93 17.69
C HIS A 732 10.70 -26.64 18.26
N LYS A 733 10.00 -27.43 17.41
CA LYS A 733 8.77 -28.12 17.81
C LYS A 733 9.08 -29.34 18.67
N LEU A 734 10.15 -30.08 18.35
CA LEU A 734 10.60 -31.18 19.16
C LEU A 734 10.98 -30.71 20.59
N GLY A 735 11.64 -29.56 20.70
CA GLY A 735 11.92 -28.93 21.99
C GLY A 735 10.68 -28.45 22.73
N ALA A 736 9.73 -27.83 22.02
CA ALA A 736 8.50 -27.28 22.60
C ALA A 736 7.57 -28.39 23.15
N PHE A 737 7.38 -29.48 22.38
CA PHE A 737 6.43 -30.54 22.74
C PHE A 737 7.02 -31.62 23.65
N HIS A 738 8.32 -31.89 23.53
CA HIS A 738 8.96 -33.01 24.24
C HIS A 738 10.15 -32.61 25.14
N HIS A 739 10.39 -31.30 25.30
CA HIS A 739 11.42 -30.73 26.16
C HIS A 739 12.85 -31.24 25.88
N ILE A 740 13.12 -31.64 24.63
CA ILE A 740 14.49 -32.01 24.21
C ILE A 740 15.31 -30.73 24.08
N PRO A 741 16.51 -30.65 24.65
CA PRO A 741 17.39 -29.51 24.52
C PRO A 741 17.64 -29.15 23.03
N HIS A 742 17.62 -27.86 22.70
CA HIS A 742 17.63 -27.36 21.32
C HIS A 742 18.74 -27.98 20.45
N GLY A 743 19.99 -27.94 20.89
CA GLY A 743 21.11 -28.52 20.12
C GLY A 743 21.02 -30.04 19.94
N ILE A 744 20.40 -30.76 20.90
CA ILE A 744 20.12 -32.20 20.75
C ILE A 744 19.01 -32.42 19.73
N ALA A 745 17.93 -31.59 19.76
CA ALA A 745 16.84 -31.66 18.79
C ALA A 745 17.39 -31.44 17.37
N ASN A 746 18.23 -30.44 17.16
CA ASN A 746 18.89 -30.21 15.88
C ASN A 746 19.76 -31.43 15.47
N ALA A 747 20.55 -31.96 16.38
CA ALA A 747 21.38 -33.13 16.11
C ALA A 747 20.57 -34.36 15.65
N LEU A 748 19.36 -34.57 16.20
CA LEU A 748 18.47 -35.68 15.86
C LEU A 748 17.83 -35.50 14.48
N MET A 749 17.56 -34.25 14.08
CA MET A 749 16.93 -33.93 12.79
C MET A 749 17.94 -33.81 11.65
N LEU A 750 19.18 -33.45 11.92
CA LEU A 750 20.18 -33.00 10.95
C LEU A 750 20.41 -34.01 9.80
N GLU A 751 20.58 -35.30 10.11
CA GLU A 751 20.75 -36.34 9.07
C GLU A 751 19.56 -36.39 8.12
N GLN A 752 18.34 -36.37 8.68
CA GLN A 752 17.12 -36.46 7.90
C GLN A 752 16.97 -35.26 6.95
N VAL A 753 17.36 -34.08 7.42
CA VAL A 753 17.31 -32.86 6.64
C VAL A 753 18.38 -32.83 5.54
N ILE A 754 19.61 -33.27 5.83
CA ILE A 754 20.65 -33.39 4.79
C ILE A 754 20.16 -34.34 3.67
N ARG A 755 19.63 -35.51 4.03
CA ARG A 755 19.04 -36.47 3.05
C ARG A 755 17.89 -35.85 2.27
N PHE A 756 16.98 -35.18 2.95
CA PHE A 756 15.82 -34.51 2.32
C PHE A 756 16.28 -33.45 1.30
N ASN A 757 17.24 -32.63 1.64
CA ASN A 757 17.74 -31.56 0.79
C ASN A 757 18.64 -32.04 -0.37
N SER A 758 19.28 -33.23 -0.22
CA SER A 758 20.32 -33.74 -1.13
C SER A 758 19.81 -34.45 -2.36
N VAL A 759 18.55 -34.34 -2.72
CA VAL A 759 18.03 -34.95 -3.94
C VAL A 759 18.58 -34.23 -5.18
N GLU A 760 18.96 -34.98 -6.20
CA GLU A 760 19.51 -34.41 -7.44
C GLU A 760 18.56 -33.48 -8.15
N THR A 761 17.27 -33.85 -8.20
CA THR A 761 16.23 -33.04 -8.85
C THR A 761 15.02 -32.94 -7.92
N PRO A 762 14.95 -31.95 -7.05
CA PRO A 762 13.79 -31.78 -6.19
C PRO A 762 12.55 -31.42 -6.98
N ALA A 763 11.41 -32.02 -6.63
CA ALA A 763 10.13 -31.74 -7.28
C ALA A 763 9.67 -30.28 -7.08
N LYS A 764 10.05 -29.67 -5.97
CA LYS A 764 9.76 -28.26 -5.66
C LYS A 764 10.92 -27.65 -4.89
N MET A 765 11.38 -26.51 -5.37
CA MET A 765 12.48 -25.75 -4.76
C MET A 765 11.94 -24.41 -4.25
N GLY A 766 12.62 -23.82 -3.31
CA GLY A 766 12.45 -22.42 -2.97
C GLY A 766 12.89 -21.52 -4.13
N THR A 767 12.35 -20.31 -4.19
CA THR A 767 12.60 -19.36 -5.28
C THR A 767 12.93 -17.97 -4.75
N PHE A 768 14.02 -17.84 -4.00
CA PHE A 768 14.53 -16.51 -3.67
C PHE A 768 15.28 -15.91 -4.87
N PRO A 769 15.15 -14.59 -5.12
CA PRO A 769 15.79 -13.93 -6.26
C PRO A 769 17.30 -14.07 -6.34
N GLN A 770 17.97 -14.14 -5.18
CA GLN A 770 19.41 -14.18 -5.05
C GLN A 770 19.98 -15.61 -4.93
N TYR A 771 19.20 -16.67 -5.18
CA TYR A 771 19.67 -18.02 -5.05
C TYR A 771 20.46 -18.47 -6.29
N ASP A 772 21.78 -18.47 -6.16
CA ASP A 772 22.72 -18.83 -7.24
C ASP A 772 23.01 -20.34 -7.32
N HIS A 773 22.71 -21.10 -6.26
CA HIS A 773 23.10 -22.49 -6.09
C HIS A 773 21.90 -23.45 -5.92
N PRO A 774 21.07 -23.66 -6.94
CA PRO A 774 19.84 -24.46 -6.78
C PRO A 774 20.10 -25.98 -6.62
N LYS A 775 21.36 -26.45 -6.57
CA LYS A 775 21.74 -27.85 -6.46
C LYS A 775 22.33 -28.14 -5.09
N THR A 776 21.49 -28.37 -4.10
CA THR A 776 21.91 -28.56 -2.71
C THR A 776 22.79 -29.81 -2.50
N GLN A 777 22.59 -30.88 -3.28
CA GLN A 777 23.45 -32.04 -3.26
C GLN A 777 24.92 -31.67 -3.55
N ALA A 778 25.15 -30.87 -4.60
CA ALA A 778 26.49 -30.39 -4.93
C ALA A 778 27.10 -29.52 -3.81
N ARG A 779 26.26 -28.69 -3.16
CA ARG A 779 26.68 -27.85 -2.03
C ARG A 779 27.14 -28.69 -0.82
N TYR A 780 26.40 -29.72 -0.45
CA TYR A 780 26.84 -30.63 0.63
C TYR A 780 28.04 -31.46 0.22
N ALA A 781 28.15 -31.87 -1.04
CA ALA A 781 29.33 -32.56 -1.56
C ALA A 781 30.57 -31.66 -1.50
N GLU A 782 30.44 -30.37 -1.74
CA GLU A 782 31.52 -29.38 -1.59
C GLU A 782 31.99 -29.28 -0.13
N VAL A 783 31.04 -29.24 0.83
CA VAL A 783 31.40 -29.33 2.26
C VAL A 783 32.20 -30.60 2.56
N ALA A 784 31.76 -31.77 2.05
CA ALA A 784 32.49 -33.03 2.25
C ALA A 784 33.92 -32.98 1.71
N ARG A 785 34.11 -32.47 0.51
CA ARG A 785 35.43 -32.29 -0.11
C ARG A 785 36.30 -31.31 0.66
N PHE A 786 35.73 -30.19 1.12
CA PHE A 786 36.43 -29.20 1.93
C PHE A 786 36.93 -29.80 3.27
N LEU A 787 36.13 -30.65 3.89
CA LEU A 787 36.51 -31.38 5.12
C LEU A 787 37.45 -32.56 4.85
N GLY A 788 37.82 -32.85 3.62
CA GLY A 788 38.71 -33.95 3.26
C GLY A 788 38.06 -35.34 3.34
N LEU A 789 36.72 -35.44 3.30
CA LEU A 789 35.98 -36.70 3.46
C LEU A 789 35.94 -37.54 2.17
N GLY A 790 36.22 -36.93 1.04
CA GLY A 790 36.25 -37.61 -0.26
C GLY A 790 34.85 -37.96 -0.80
N GLY A 791 34.88 -38.87 -1.80
CA GLY A 791 33.71 -39.37 -2.52
C GLY A 791 33.99 -39.38 -4.02
N LYS A 792 33.54 -40.43 -4.74
CA LYS A 792 33.73 -40.55 -6.20
C LYS A 792 32.83 -39.59 -7.00
N ASP A 793 31.69 -39.26 -6.41
CA ASP A 793 30.68 -38.34 -6.97
C ASP A 793 30.00 -37.54 -5.84
N ASP A 794 29.04 -36.67 -6.19
CA ASP A 794 28.37 -35.83 -5.21
C ASP A 794 27.50 -36.65 -4.23
N ALA A 795 26.85 -37.70 -4.71
CA ALA A 795 26.02 -38.57 -3.85
C ALA A 795 26.85 -39.28 -2.79
N GLU A 796 27.99 -39.91 -3.16
CA GLU A 796 28.89 -40.56 -2.21
C GLU A 796 29.57 -39.55 -1.27
N SER A 797 29.87 -38.33 -1.74
CA SER A 797 30.40 -37.25 -0.92
C SER A 797 29.41 -36.82 0.15
N VAL A 798 28.11 -36.72 -0.19
CA VAL A 798 27.04 -36.44 0.79
C VAL A 798 26.89 -37.55 1.81
N GLU A 799 26.94 -38.84 1.40
CA GLU A 799 26.90 -39.94 2.35
C GLU A 799 28.11 -39.92 3.30
N ASN A 800 29.28 -39.56 2.80
CA ASN A 800 30.47 -39.40 3.63
C ASN A 800 30.32 -38.23 4.62
N LEU A 801 29.66 -37.14 4.23
CA LEU A 801 29.33 -36.02 5.11
C LEU A 801 28.35 -36.46 6.22
N ILE A 802 27.27 -37.16 5.85
CA ILE A 802 26.30 -37.68 6.82
C ILE A 802 26.98 -38.61 7.80
N LYS A 803 27.82 -39.53 7.31
CA LYS A 803 28.60 -40.42 8.16
C LYS A 803 29.51 -39.64 9.13
N ALA A 804 30.24 -38.65 8.65
CA ALA A 804 31.10 -37.82 9.50
C ALA A 804 30.31 -37.04 10.57
N VAL A 805 29.14 -36.52 10.23
CA VAL A 805 28.23 -35.88 11.20
C VAL A 805 27.79 -36.89 12.27
N ASN A 806 27.38 -38.09 11.88
CA ASN A 806 26.95 -39.14 12.81
C ASN A 806 28.10 -39.65 13.68
N ASP A 807 29.29 -39.81 13.10
CA ASP A 807 30.50 -40.18 13.85
C ASP A 807 30.86 -39.11 14.90
N LEU A 808 30.73 -37.81 14.54
CA LEU A 808 30.95 -36.72 15.47
C LEU A 808 29.89 -36.71 16.59
N LYS A 809 28.60 -36.89 16.28
CA LYS A 809 27.52 -37.02 17.25
C LYS A 809 27.78 -38.13 18.24
N ALA A 810 28.10 -39.32 17.75
CA ALA A 810 28.46 -40.49 18.59
C ALA A 810 29.68 -40.22 19.46
N ARG A 811 30.71 -39.59 18.91
CA ARG A 811 31.95 -39.22 19.60
C ARG A 811 31.72 -38.28 20.79
N VAL A 812 30.73 -37.43 20.74
CA VAL A 812 30.36 -36.51 21.82
C VAL A 812 29.13 -36.98 22.61
N GLY A 813 28.75 -38.25 22.49
CA GLY A 813 27.77 -38.92 23.34
C GLY A 813 26.28 -38.53 23.03
N ILE A 814 25.98 -38.03 21.83
CA ILE A 814 24.60 -37.79 21.39
C ILE A 814 23.99 -39.09 20.86
N LYS A 815 22.82 -39.45 21.31
CA LYS A 815 22.08 -40.64 20.89
C LYS A 815 21.54 -40.52 19.49
N ASN A 816 21.23 -41.68 18.87
CA ASN A 816 20.88 -41.69 17.42
C ASN A 816 19.40 -41.46 17.13
N SER A 817 18.50 -41.61 18.08
CA SER A 817 17.06 -41.48 17.85
C SER A 817 16.34 -40.74 18.97
N ILE A 818 15.19 -40.19 18.65
CA ILE A 818 14.31 -39.51 19.62
C ILE A 818 13.84 -40.52 20.69
N LYS A 819 13.53 -41.77 20.28
CA LYS A 819 13.14 -42.85 21.20
C LYS A 819 14.17 -43.15 22.30
N GLU A 820 15.45 -43.08 21.99
CA GLU A 820 16.53 -43.30 22.95
C GLU A 820 16.60 -42.22 24.04
N TYR A 821 16.01 -41.04 23.81
CA TYR A 821 15.88 -39.98 24.83
C TYR A 821 14.70 -40.19 25.75
N GLY A 822 13.98 -41.32 25.62
CA GLY A 822 12.90 -41.70 26.52
C GLY A 822 11.53 -41.09 26.22
N ILE A 823 11.36 -40.55 25.01
CA ILE A 823 10.07 -40.03 24.59
C ILE A 823 9.13 -41.19 24.29
N ASP A 824 7.96 -41.18 24.95
CA ASP A 824 6.96 -42.23 24.76
C ASP A 824 6.38 -42.21 23.33
N GLU A 825 6.24 -43.39 22.73
CA GLU A 825 5.81 -43.53 21.34
C GLU A 825 4.38 -43.05 21.12
N ALA A 826 3.47 -43.33 22.06
CA ALA A 826 2.08 -42.94 21.92
C ALA A 826 1.93 -41.40 22.04
N ASP A 827 2.64 -40.76 22.97
CA ASP A 827 2.69 -39.30 23.13
C ASP A 827 3.29 -38.64 21.89
N PHE A 828 4.43 -39.18 21.37
CA PHE A 828 5.06 -38.68 20.15
C PHE A 828 4.11 -38.72 18.93
N LEU A 829 3.45 -39.86 18.70
CA LEU A 829 2.53 -40.01 17.58
C LEU A 829 1.27 -39.13 17.72
N ALA A 830 0.79 -38.93 18.95
CA ALA A 830 -0.36 -38.06 19.20
C ALA A 830 -0.07 -36.60 18.87
N ARG A 831 1.18 -36.15 19.00
CA ARG A 831 1.59 -34.74 18.73
C ARG A 831 2.22 -34.54 17.35
N LEU A 832 2.42 -35.61 16.59
CA LEU A 832 3.19 -35.59 15.36
C LEU A 832 2.59 -34.69 14.28
N ASP A 833 1.27 -34.64 14.15
CA ASP A 833 0.60 -33.78 13.17
C ASP A 833 0.74 -32.30 13.55
N ASP A 834 0.53 -31.95 14.81
CA ASP A 834 0.72 -30.59 15.32
C ASP A 834 2.17 -30.13 15.15
N MET A 835 3.15 -30.97 15.48
CA MET A 835 4.56 -30.68 15.27
C MET A 835 4.88 -30.44 13.79
N THR A 836 4.30 -31.24 12.91
CA THR A 836 4.49 -31.16 11.45
C THR A 836 3.98 -29.84 10.90
N GLU A 837 2.73 -29.48 11.23
CA GLU A 837 2.09 -28.24 10.78
C GLU A 837 2.82 -27.00 11.29
N GLN A 838 3.17 -26.98 12.56
CA GLN A 838 3.91 -25.89 13.15
C GLN A 838 5.36 -25.78 12.64
N ALA A 839 6.02 -26.90 12.31
CA ALA A 839 7.36 -26.88 11.70
C ALA A 839 7.29 -26.32 10.27
N PHE A 840 6.28 -26.69 9.51
CA PHE A 840 6.06 -26.11 8.18
C PHE A 840 5.85 -24.59 8.25
N ASP A 841 5.09 -24.13 9.25
CA ASP A 841 4.78 -22.73 9.47
C ASP A 841 5.86 -21.94 10.22
N ASP A 842 6.96 -22.56 10.59
CA ASP A 842 8.07 -21.90 11.28
C ASP A 842 8.83 -20.93 10.35
N GLN A 843 9.35 -19.83 10.91
CA GLN A 843 10.07 -18.80 10.17
C GLN A 843 11.29 -19.34 9.42
N CYS A 844 12.00 -20.33 9.98
CA CYS A 844 13.21 -20.90 9.39
C CYS A 844 12.92 -21.72 8.12
N THR A 845 11.76 -22.34 8.01
CA THR A 845 11.39 -23.18 6.85
C THR A 845 11.47 -22.42 5.52
N GLY A 846 11.23 -21.09 5.55
CA GLY A 846 11.21 -20.25 4.35
C GLY A 846 12.54 -20.17 3.60
N ALA A 847 13.68 -20.37 4.25
CA ALA A 847 15.00 -20.33 3.62
C ALA A 847 15.52 -21.72 3.20
N ASN A 848 14.78 -22.80 3.47
CA ASN A 848 15.18 -24.16 3.11
C ASN A 848 15.23 -24.35 1.58
N PRO A 849 16.30 -24.92 1.01
CA PRO A 849 16.48 -25.01 -0.44
C PRO A 849 15.45 -25.92 -1.13
N ARG A 850 15.02 -27.00 -0.49
CA ARG A 850 13.91 -27.83 -0.96
C ARG A 850 12.65 -27.48 -0.19
N TYR A 851 11.56 -27.20 -0.91
CA TYR A 851 10.26 -26.87 -0.31
C TYR A 851 9.65 -28.12 0.33
N PRO A 852 9.48 -28.17 1.67
CA PRO A 852 8.96 -29.35 2.35
C PRO A 852 7.43 -29.39 2.27
N LEU A 853 6.87 -30.63 2.14
CA LEU A 853 5.45 -30.89 2.29
C LEU A 853 5.18 -31.50 3.69
N PHE A 854 3.95 -31.37 4.19
CA PHE A 854 3.58 -31.93 5.50
C PHE A 854 3.96 -33.41 5.62
N LYS A 855 3.64 -34.21 4.58
CA LYS A 855 4.00 -35.64 4.58
C LYS A 855 5.50 -35.90 4.66
N GLU A 856 6.33 -35.02 4.10
CA GLU A 856 7.79 -35.16 4.12
C GLU A 856 8.37 -34.77 5.49
N ILE A 857 7.86 -33.69 6.11
CA ILE A 857 8.23 -33.31 7.47
C ILE A 857 7.83 -34.42 8.46
N LYS A 858 6.61 -34.94 8.32
CA LYS A 858 6.10 -36.05 9.13
C LYS A 858 7.00 -37.28 9.01
N GLN A 859 7.43 -37.63 7.80
CA GLN A 859 8.30 -38.76 7.56
C GLN A 859 9.70 -38.55 8.17
N MET A 860 10.26 -37.33 8.06
CA MET A 860 11.54 -37.01 8.70
C MET A 860 11.48 -37.15 10.24
N TYR A 861 10.40 -36.74 10.87
CA TYR A 861 10.17 -36.96 12.30
C TYR A 861 10.09 -38.43 12.66
N LEU A 862 9.35 -39.24 11.89
CA LEU A 862 9.25 -40.68 12.11
C LEU A 862 10.62 -41.36 11.96
N ASN A 863 11.37 -41.01 10.91
CA ASN A 863 12.71 -41.54 10.71
C ASN A 863 13.64 -41.20 11.89
N ALA A 864 13.60 -39.95 12.36
CA ALA A 864 14.40 -39.54 13.54
C ALA A 864 13.94 -40.19 14.84
N TYR A 865 12.63 -40.52 14.97
CA TYR A 865 12.11 -41.19 16.14
C TYR A 865 12.60 -42.66 16.24
N TYR A 866 12.55 -43.42 15.15
CA TYR A 866 12.93 -44.83 15.14
C TYR A 866 14.41 -45.06 14.84
N GLY A 867 15.16 -44.07 14.40
CA GLY A 867 16.54 -44.20 13.95
C GLY A 867 16.69 -45.00 12.65
N ASN A 868 15.64 -45.06 11.83
CA ASN A 868 15.60 -45.77 10.58
C ASN A 868 15.57 -44.82 9.38
N ASN A 869 16.35 -45.10 8.34
CA ASN A 869 16.27 -44.44 7.04
C ASN A 869 15.40 -45.24 6.11
N SER A 870 14.10 -45.41 6.43
CA SER A 870 13.20 -46.08 5.53
C SER A 870 12.89 -45.17 4.34
N GLU A 871 13.37 -45.53 3.17
CA GLU A 871 12.87 -45.02 1.90
C GLU A 871 11.38 -45.35 1.86
N THR A 872 10.49 -44.40 2.08
CA THR A 872 9.12 -44.53 1.61
C THR A 872 8.44 -43.16 1.49
N VAL A 873 8.12 -42.89 0.25
CA VAL A 873 7.15 -42.02 -0.42
C VAL A 873 7.70 -40.74 -0.95
#